data_3ca333753b7f24ee4567f5720b2e8958
#
_entry.id   3ca333753b7f24ee4567f5720b2e8958
#
_cell.length_a   1.000
_cell.length_b   1.000
_cell.length_c   1.000
_cell.angle_alpha   90.00
_cell.angle_beta   90.00
_cell.angle_gamma   90.00
#
_symmetry.space_group_name_H-M   'P 1'
#
loop_
_entity.id
_entity.type
_entity.pdbx_description
1 polymer ?
#
loop_
_entity_poly.entity_id
_entity_poly.type
_entity_poly.pdbx_seq_one_letter_code
_entity_poly.pdbx_strand_id
1 'polypeptide(L)'
;MKQNALDQAARDAGISLEYINVNGEKEAISDETKRALLAVMDDPQSAKKSPLPPVAVFSGSGKRQLTPQGSGVYSWQLQTEKGKSLSGELTAGEPFTLPGPLTQGYHQLTLSKGKKSWQTRIIVAPRRCYLPPALEAGEKRWGALVQLYTVRSEQNWGIGDFGDLDQLLVHLAKRGGDFVGLNPLHALYPASAGFASPYSPSSRRWLNVIYIDVSQVADFQQSAAAQKWWKSAKTQKALTKAREAERVDYEAVMALKLAALRHAWAHFQARDSQSEEHHSWAAFVREGGDSLRYQAAYDGIQLERQADKTQQGGWPAWPEAWRNSQLPEVQQWCEQHEEEIAFWQWLQWLAQQQFSACWTHSQSLGMSVGLYRDLAVGVAEGSAETWHDPELYRLKASVGAPPDRLGPLGQNWGLPPMDPHVMQARGYQPFIDMLRANMRDCGALRIDHVMSLLRLWWVPAGETADKGAYVAYPVDNLLGILALESHRLRCMVIGEDLGTVPQEIVSLLRKSGVFSWKVLWFEQEKDQRYRAPQDYPRQSIASASTHDLPTLTGFWEQGDLALGEKLGLYPGDAVKALHQQRAAQKQALLDALHQAGALPARSQKKAEKLTMTPALNRAIHRFLADTDSALLGLQPEDWLGMTTPVNVPGTVDQYPNWRRKLSKTLEEIFADKEVNALLKVVSEQRQSGQKGK
;
A
#
# COMPACT_ATOMS: atom_id res chain seq x y z
N MET A 1 -37.15 -8.25 13.14
CA MET A 1 -37.34 -8.56 11.70
C MET A 1 -37.56 -10.05 11.55
N LYS A 2 -38.50 -10.50 10.70
CA LYS A 2 -38.58 -11.91 10.30
C LYS A 2 -37.30 -12.27 9.56
N GLN A 3 -36.83 -13.51 9.67
CA GLN A 3 -35.55 -13.96 9.13
C GLN A 3 -35.34 -13.56 7.64
N ASN A 4 -36.33 -13.78 6.79
CA ASN A 4 -36.29 -13.36 5.38
C ASN A 4 -36.09 -11.84 5.17
N ALA A 5 -36.59 -10.98 6.09
CA ALA A 5 -36.42 -9.54 5.96
C ALA A 5 -35.02 -9.08 6.38
N LEU A 6 -34.41 -9.75 7.37
CA LEU A 6 -33.03 -9.49 7.78
C LEU A 6 -32.03 -9.91 6.68
N ASP A 7 -32.23 -11.11 6.12
CA ASP A 7 -31.38 -11.62 5.04
C ASP A 7 -31.49 -10.74 3.79
N GLN A 8 -32.68 -10.24 3.47
CA GLN A 8 -32.86 -9.32 2.35
C GLN A 8 -32.15 -7.98 2.61
N ALA A 9 -32.30 -7.41 3.80
CA ALA A 9 -31.61 -6.18 4.17
C ALA A 9 -30.07 -6.35 4.11
N ALA A 10 -29.56 -7.48 4.59
CA ALA A 10 -28.14 -7.79 4.51
C ALA A 10 -27.64 -7.88 3.06
N ARG A 11 -28.38 -8.58 2.17
CA ARG A 11 -28.04 -8.63 0.73
C ARG A 11 -28.04 -7.25 0.09
N ASP A 12 -29.07 -6.44 0.37
CA ASP A 12 -29.19 -5.10 -0.20
C ASP A 12 -28.06 -4.16 0.24
N ALA A 13 -27.53 -4.39 1.45
CA ALA A 13 -26.36 -3.68 1.98
C ALA A 13 -25.02 -4.26 1.51
N GLY A 14 -25.02 -5.38 0.80
CA GLY A 14 -23.80 -6.08 0.34
C GLY A 14 -23.17 -7.01 1.37
N ILE A 15 -23.86 -7.31 2.48
CA ILE A 15 -23.37 -8.24 3.52
C ILE A 15 -23.64 -9.68 3.06
N SER A 16 -22.62 -10.52 3.05
CA SER A 16 -22.75 -11.94 2.70
C SER A 16 -23.55 -12.69 3.77
N LEU A 17 -24.34 -13.67 3.35
CA LEU A 17 -25.10 -14.53 4.28
C LEU A 17 -24.33 -15.77 4.72
N GLU A 18 -23.30 -16.12 3.96
CA GLU A 18 -22.43 -17.27 4.20
C GLU A 18 -21.01 -16.98 3.69
N TYR A 19 -20.04 -17.73 4.17
CA TYR A 19 -18.68 -17.73 3.62
C TYR A 19 -18.15 -19.17 3.55
N ILE A 20 -17.08 -19.35 2.78
CA ILE A 20 -16.37 -20.64 2.70
C ILE A 20 -15.28 -20.63 3.76
N ASN A 21 -15.35 -21.57 4.71
CA ASN A 21 -14.34 -21.70 5.75
C ASN A 21 -13.07 -22.40 5.25
N VAL A 22 -12.08 -22.50 6.11
CA VAL A 22 -10.78 -23.12 5.82
C VAL A 22 -10.87 -24.60 5.38
N ASN A 23 -11.95 -25.29 5.70
CA ASN A 23 -12.19 -26.68 5.30
C ASN A 23 -12.92 -26.80 3.95
N GLY A 24 -13.26 -25.66 3.33
CA GLY A 24 -14.03 -25.61 2.08
C GLY A 24 -15.53 -25.77 2.31
N GLU A 25 -16.02 -25.65 3.53
CA GLU A 25 -17.42 -25.78 3.90
C GLU A 25 -18.10 -24.41 3.95
N LYS A 26 -19.40 -24.38 3.63
CA LYS A 26 -20.22 -23.19 3.78
C LYS A 26 -20.60 -22.98 5.25
N GLU A 27 -20.30 -21.80 5.74
CA GLU A 27 -20.62 -21.39 7.10
C GLU A 27 -21.55 -20.16 7.06
N ALA A 28 -22.67 -20.23 7.77
CA ALA A 28 -23.66 -19.17 7.78
C ALA A 28 -23.22 -18.03 8.70
N ILE A 29 -23.46 -16.79 8.26
CA ILE A 29 -23.26 -15.59 9.08
C ILE A 29 -24.42 -15.47 10.08
N SER A 30 -24.09 -15.22 11.35
CA SER A 30 -25.07 -15.10 12.42
C SER A 30 -26.02 -13.88 12.22
N ASP A 31 -27.22 -13.98 12.75
CA ASP A 31 -28.17 -12.87 12.71
C ASP A 31 -27.70 -11.67 13.52
N GLU A 32 -26.95 -11.90 14.61
CA GLU A 32 -26.32 -10.87 15.43
C GLU A 32 -25.32 -10.06 14.59
N THR A 33 -24.43 -10.75 13.87
CA THR A 33 -23.45 -10.11 12.98
C THR A 33 -24.13 -9.28 11.89
N LYS A 34 -25.16 -9.84 11.22
CA LYS A 34 -25.92 -9.10 10.20
C LYS A 34 -26.52 -7.83 10.76
N ARG A 35 -27.19 -7.89 11.94
CA ARG A 35 -27.78 -6.72 12.59
C ARG A 35 -26.73 -5.70 13.00
N ALA A 36 -25.61 -6.15 13.58
CA ALA A 36 -24.53 -5.26 13.99
C ALA A 36 -23.92 -4.50 12.80
N LEU A 37 -23.66 -5.18 11.70
CA LEU A 37 -23.11 -4.54 10.50
C LEU A 37 -24.12 -3.62 9.82
N LEU A 38 -25.39 -4.00 9.73
CA LEU A 38 -26.45 -3.12 9.21
C LEU A 38 -26.58 -1.84 10.04
N ALA A 39 -26.40 -1.93 11.36
CA ALA A 39 -26.49 -0.77 12.25
C ALA A 39 -25.34 0.24 12.07
N VAL A 40 -24.21 -0.18 11.51
CA VAL A 40 -23.04 0.71 11.29
C VAL A 40 -22.91 1.21 9.86
N MET A 41 -23.64 0.61 8.91
CA MET A 41 -23.65 1.04 7.51
C MET A 41 -24.68 2.14 7.26
N ASP A 42 -24.45 2.99 6.28
CA ASP A 42 -25.49 3.89 5.79
C ASP A 42 -26.62 3.09 5.13
N ASP A 43 -27.86 3.52 5.33
CA ASP A 43 -29.01 2.93 4.67
C ASP A 43 -28.95 3.17 3.15
N PRO A 44 -28.76 2.13 2.34
CA PRO A 44 -28.75 2.28 0.89
C PRO A 44 -30.09 2.80 0.32
N GLN A 45 -31.17 2.69 1.11
CA GLN A 45 -32.51 3.20 0.72
C GLN A 45 -32.64 4.71 0.98
N SER A 46 -31.75 5.33 1.76
CA SER A 46 -31.74 6.78 1.98
C SER A 46 -31.29 7.56 0.74
N ALA A 47 -30.68 6.89 -0.25
CA ALA A 47 -30.40 7.50 -1.55
C ALA A 47 -31.74 7.90 -2.21
N LYS A 48 -31.93 9.21 -2.41
CA LYS A 48 -33.10 9.75 -3.15
C LYS A 48 -33.29 8.92 -4.43
N LYS A 49 -34.52 8.44 -4.67
CA LYS A 49 -34.85 7.69 -5.90
C LYS A 49 -34.39 8.47 -7.14
N SER A 50 -33.23 8.14 -7.65
CA SER A 50 -32.66 8.73 -8.86
C SER A 50 -33.04 7.84 -10.06
N PRO A 51 -33.32 8.42 -11.23
CA PRO A 51 -33.55 7.65 -12.44
C PRO A 51 -32.32 6.87 -12.92
N LEU A 52 -31.12 7.24 -12.53
CA LEU A 52 -29.86 6.56 -12.82
C LEU A 52 -29.01 6.37 -11.56
N PRO A 53 -28.13 5.38 -11.54
CA PRO A 53 -27.17 5.24 -10.43
C PRO A 53 -26.26 6.48 -10.34
N PRO A 54 -25.69 6.77 -9.15
CA PRO A 54 -24.77 7.91 -8.97
C PRO A 54 -23.55 7.86 -9.90
N VAL A 55 -23.12 6.65 -10.26
CA VAL A 55 -21.96 6.41 -11.16
C VAL A 55 -22.27 5.28 -12.13
N ALA A 56 -21.86 5.46 -13.37
CA ALA A 56 -21.82 4.40 -14.38
C ALA A 56 -20.44 4.31 -15.00
N VAL A 57 -19.85 3.11 -14.96
CA VAL A 57 -18.52 2.84 -15.51
C VAL A 57 -18.62 2.01 -16.77
N PHE A 58 -17.94 2.45 -17.82
CA PHE A 58 -17.84 1.77 -19.10
C PHE A 58 -16.38 1.46 -19.42
N SER A 59 -16.05 0.19 -19.48
CA SER A 59 -14.69 -0.28 -19.78
C SER A 59 -14.57 -0.75 -21.24
N GLY A 60 -13.58 -0.23 -21.94
CA GLY A 60 -13.27 -0.60 -23.32
C GLY A 60 -14.19 0.06 -24.37
N SER A 61 -14.37 -0.62 -25.52
CA SER A 61 -15.00 -0.07 -26.73
C SER A 61 -16.47 -0.49 -26.92
N GLY A 62 -17.12 -1.08 -25.91
CA GLY A 62 -18.51 -1.53 -25.98
C GLY A 62 -19.53 -0.40 -26.13
N LYS A 63 -20.78 -0.75 -26.43
CA LYS A 63 -21.89 0.21 -26.41
C LYS A 63 -22.07 0.75 -25.00
N ARG A 64 -22.20 2.07 -24.91
CA ARG A 64 -22.35 2.80 -23.64
C ARG A 64 -23.83 3.16 -23.48
N GLN A 65 -24.58 2.25 -22.89
CA GLN A 65 -26.02 2.37 -22.72
C GLN A 65 -26.43 2.44 -21.26
N LEU A 66 -27.41 3.26 -20.96
CA LEU A 66 -28.08 3.40 -19.68
C LEU A 66 -29.59 3.29 -19.90
N THR A 67 -30.30 2.74 -18.91
CA THR A 67 -31.76 2.70 -18.94
C THR A 67 -32.30 3.47 -17.75
N PRO A 68 -32.71 4.75 -17.93
CA PRO A 68 -33.22 5.56 -16.84
C PRO A 68 -34.54 5.00 -16.31
N GLN A 69 -34.64 4.93 -15.00
CA GLN A 69 -35.84 4.48 -14.30
C GLN A 69 -36.89 5.62 -14.24
N GLY A 70 -38.15 5.26 -14.00
CA GLY A 70 -39.24 6.23 -13.87
C GLY A 70 -40.21 6.21 -15.05
N SER A 71 -40.79 7.36 -15.38
CA SER A 71 -41.77 7.48 -16.47
C SER A 71 -41.63 8.81 -17.23
N GLY A 72 -42.02 8.83 -18.50
CA GLY A 72 -42.06 10.01 -19.34
C GLY A 72 -40.68 10.45 -19.86
N VAL A 73 -40.58 11.69 -20.29
CA VAL A 73 -39.38 12.24 -20.94
C VAL A 73 -38.52 13.00 -19.95
N TYR A 74 -37.21 12.80 -20.05
CA TYR A 74 -36.18 13.59 -19.36
C TYR A 74 -35.40 14.41 -20.38
N SER A 75 -35.11 15.65 -20.05
CA SER A 75 -34.04 16.38 -20.73
C SER A 75 -32.70 15.93 -20.16
N TRP A 76 -31.71 15.73 -21.01
CA TRP A 76 -30.36 15.38 -20.56
C TRP A 76 -29.30 16.36 -21.03
N GLN A 77 -28.28 16.56 -20.21
CA GLN A 77 -27.07 17.27 -20.55
C GLN A 77 -25.85 16.43 -20.18
N LEU A 78 -24.97 16.19 -21.14
CA LEU A 78 -23.70 15.49 -20.92
C LEU A 78 -22.56 16.49 -21.03
N GLN A 79 -21.85 16.72 -19.94
CA GLN A 79 -20.65 17.53 -19.92
C GLN A 79 -19.43 16.60 -19.89
N THR A 80 -18.59 16.70 -20.90
CA THR A 80 -17.36 15.92 -20.94
C THR A 80 -16.29 16.55 -20.04
N GLU A 81 -15.34 15.73 -19.58
CA GLU A 81 -14.20 16.20 -18.77
C GLU A 81 -13.42 17.34 -19.44
N LYS A 82 -13.39 17.36 -20.80
CA LYS A 82 -12.74 18.40 -21.60
C LYS A 82 -13.62 19.64 -21.85
N GLY A 83 -14.78 19.73 -21.18
CA GLY A 83 -15.66 20.90 -21.24
C GLY A 83 -16.67 20.91 -22.39
N LYS A 84 -16.69 19.89 -23.29
CA LYS A 84 -17.71 19.80 -24.34
C LYS A 84 -19.06 19.46 -23.72
N SER A 85 -20.11 20.20 -24.09
CA SER A 85 -21.48 19.95 -23.64
C SER A 85 -22.34 19.42 -24.80
N LEU A 86 -23.14 18.40 -24.53
CA LEU A 86 -24.12 17.81 -25.44
C LEU A 86 -25.46 17.72 -24.69
N SER A 87 -26.56 17.88 -25.37
CA SER A 87 -27.90 17.83 -24.75
C SER A 87 -28.93 17.22 -25.68
N GLY A 88 -30.06 16.81 -25.12
CA GLY A 88 -31.18 16.22 -25.84
C GLY A 88 -32.26 15.73 -24.90
N GLU A 89 -33.10 14.86 -25.40
CA GLU A 89 -34.17 14.22 -24.64
C GLU A 89 -34.06 12.71 -24.69
N LEU A 90 -34.55 12.04 -23.66
CA LEU A 90 -34.63 10.57 -23.58
C LEU A 90 -35.94 10.15 -22.91
N THR A 91 -36.42 8.95 -23.20
CA THR A 91 -37.62 8.37 -22.59
C THR A 91 -37.20 7.40 -21.46
N ALA A 92 -37.86 7.54 -20.30
CA ALA A 92 -37.65 6.59 -19.19
C ALA A 92 -38.05 5.17 -19.59
N GLY A 93 -37.26 4.19 -19.14
CA GLY A 93 -37.46 2.77 -19.47
C GLY A 93 -36.89 2.32 -20.80
N GLU A 94 -36.47 3.25 -21.67
CA GLU A 94 -35.81 2.92 -22.92
C GLU A 94 -34.30 2.99 -22.83
N PRO A 95 -33.56 2.10 -23.53
CA PRO A 95 -32.11 2.17 -23.58
C PRO A 95 -31.60 3.47 -24.23
N PHE A 96 -30.88 4.27 -23.47
CA PHE A 96 -30.24 5.49 -23.93
C PHE A 96 -28.75 5.23 -24.20
N THR A 97 -28.34 5.39 -25.44
CA THR A 97 -26.92 5.31 -25.81
C THR A 97 -26.27 6.68 -25.64
N LEU A 98 -25.18 6.75 -24.84
CA LEU A 98 -24.43 7.99 -24.67
C LEU A 98 -23.91 8.52 -26.01
N PRO A 99 -24.08 9.83 -26.29
CA PRO A 99 -23.78 10.40 -27.59
C PRO A 99 -22.27 10.53 -27.85
N GLY A 100 -21.89 10.35 -29.11
CA GLY A 100 -20.56 10.65 -29.67
C GLY A 100 -19.45 9.73 -29.21
N PRO A 101 -18.24 9.87 -29.71
CA PRO A 101 -17.08 9.21 -29.12
C PRO A 101 -16.71 9.93 -27.83
N LEU A 102 -16.98 9.33 -26.68
CA LEU A 102 -16.47 9.79 -25.39
C LEU A 102 -15.04 9.31 -25.21
N THR A 103 -14.14 10.22 -24.94
CA THR A 103 -12.76 9.87 -24.56
C THR A 103 -12.74 9.23 -23.17
N GLN A 104 -11.71 8.44 -22.89
CA GLN A 104 -11.47 7.93 -21.55
C GLN A 104 -11.37 9.11 -20.57
N GLY A 105 -12.08 9.02 -19.45
CA GLY A 105 -12.14 10.09 -18.45
C GLY A 105 -13.42 10.09 -17.64
N TYR A 106 -13.62 11.18 -16.91
CA TYR A 106 -14.74 11.43 -16.00
C TYR A 106 -15.66 12.47 -16.61
N HIS A 107 -16.90 12.09 -16.94
CA HIS A 107 -17.89 12.95 -17.52
C HIS A 107 -19.10 13.07 -16.60
N GLN A 108 -19.94 14.08 -16.79
CA GLN A 108 -21.12 14.32 -15.97
C GLN A 108 -22.37 14.28 -16.84
N LEU A 109 -23.28 13.37 -16.54
CA LEU A 109 -24.62 13.32 -17.13
C LEU A 109 -25.62 13.91 -16.13
N THR A 110 -26.36 14.92 -16.55
CA THR A 110 -27.46 15.51 -15.77
C THR A 110 -28.77 15.17 -16.46
N LEU A 111 -29.71 14.57 -15.74
CA LEU A 111 -31.08 14.40 -16.17
C LEU A 111 -31.97 15.41 -15.46
N SER A 112 -32.93 16.00 -16.18
CA SER A 112 -33.86 16.99 -15.63
C SER A 112 -35.30 16.66 -16.04
N LYS A 113 -36.23 16.88 -15.09
CA LYS A 113 -37.67 16.78 -15.35
C LYS A 113 -38.41 17.79 -14.48
N GLY A 114 -38.97 18.82 -15.10
CA GLY A 114 -39.54 19.93 -14.39
C GLY A 114 -38.50 20.66 -13.52
N LYS A 115 -38.73 20.78 -12.23
CA LYS A 115 -37.79 21.43 -11.28
C LYS A 115 -36.79 20.47 -10.65
N LYS A 116 -36.84 19.16 -11.00
CA LYS A 116 -35.94 18.15 -10.43
C LYS A 116 -34.80 17.88 -11.40
N SER A 117 -33.61 17.71 -10.85
CA SER A 117 -32.43 17.25 -11.59
C SER A 117 -31.65 16.20 -10.81
N TRP A 118 -31.00 15.30 -11.54
CA TRP A 118 -30.18 14.22 -11.01
C TRP A 118 -28.88 14.16 -11.80
N GLN A 119 -27.80 13.84 -11.10
CA GLN A 119 -26.47 13.73 -11.71
C GLN A 119 -25.95 12.30 -11.63
N THR A 120 -25.34 11.85 -12.71
CA THR A 120 -24.64 10.57 -12.80
C THR A 120 -23.23 10.83 -13.33
N ARG A 121 -22.24 10.37 -12.60
CA ARG A 121 -20.86 10.40 -13.10
C ARG A 121 -20.68 9.29 -14.12
N ILE A 122 -20.23 9.64 -15.31
CA ILE A 122 -19.93 8.70 -16.38
C ILE A 122 -18.42 8.51 -16.44
N ILE A 123 -17.96 7.30 -16.18
CA ILE A 123 -16.54 6.97 -16.21
C ILE A 123 -16.28 6.08 -17.42
N VAL A 124 -15.42 6.55 -18.32
CA VAL A 124 -14.99 5.78 -19.48
C VAL A 124 -13.54 5.36 -19.25
N ALA A 125 -13.32 4.06 -19.14
CA ALA A 125 -12.05 3.48 -18.72
C ALA A 125 -11.48 2.51 -19.77
N PRO A 126 -10.15 2.32 -19.83
CA PRO A 126 -9.55 1.21 -20.57
C PRO A 126 -9.93 -0.14 -19.91
N ARG A 127 -9.81 -1.23 -20.68
CA ARG A 127 -10.11 -2.58 -20.16
C ARG A 127 -9.05 -3.10 -19.18
N ARG A 128 -7.82 -2.66 -19.35
CA ARG A 128 -6.65 -3.18 -18.63
C ARG A 128 -5.84 -2.04 -18.06
N CYS A 129 -5.17 -2.29 -16.95
CA CYS A 129 -4.17 -1.37 -16.41
C CYS A 129 -3.00 -1.18 -17.38
N TYR A 130 -2.31 -0.05 -17.21
CA TYR A 130 -1.11 0.29 -17.98
C TYR A 130 -0.01 -0.76 -17.77
N LEU A 131 0.73 -1.00 -18.82
CA LEU A 131 1.92 -1.85 -18.81
C LEU A 131 3.09 -1.06 -19.40
N PRO A 132 4.26 -1.00 -18.72
CA PRO A 132 5.45 -0.39 -19.29
C PRO A 132 5.85 -1.03 -20.62
N PRO A 133 6.29 -0.24 -21.63
CA PRO A 133 6.62 -0.76 -22.96
C PRO A 133 7.61 -1.92 -22.98
N ALA A 134 8.60 -1.90 -22.09
CA ALA A 134 9.57 -3.00 -21.98
C ALA A 134 8.90 -4.33 -21.59
N LEU A 135 7.97 -4.30 -20.65
CA LEU A 135 7.20 -5.49 -20.23
C LEU A 135 6.19 -5.92 -21.29
N GLU A 136 5.57 -4.96 -22.00
CA GLU A 136 4.69 -5.23 -23.12
C GLU A 136 5.44 -5.90 -24.28
N ALA A 137 6.69 -5.51 -24.52
CA ALA A 137 7.60 -6.14 -25.48
C ALA A 137 8.09 -7.55 -25.06
N GLY A 138 7.68 -8.02 -23.87
CA GLY A 138 8.04 -9.34 -23.37
C GLY A 138 9.35 -9.40 -22.59
N GLU A 139 9.94 -8.27 -22.24
CA GLU A 139 11.15 -8.25 -21.44
C GLU A 139 10.88 -8.69 -19.98
N LYS A 140 11.88 -9.29 -19.35
CA LYS A 140 11.88 -9.67 -17.93
C LYS A 140 12.75 -8.68 -17.17
N ARG A 141 12.24 -8.13 -16.05
CA ARG A 141 12.96 -7.15 -15.22
C ARG A 141 13.11 -7.65 -13.80
N TRP A 142 14.09 -7.11 -13.09
CA TRP A 142 14.30 -7.39 -11.68
C TRP A 142 14.60 -6.10 -10.92
N GLY A 143 14.34 -6.10 -9.62
CA GLY A 143 14.64 -4.99 -8.74
C GLY A 143 14.74 -5.44 -7.29
N ALA A 144 14.95 -4.49 -6.40
CA ALA A 144 14.98 -4.73 -4.97
C ALA A 144 13.62 -4.40 -4.32
N LEU A 145 13.19 -5.24 -3.39
CA LEU A 145 12.07 -4.97 -2.49
C LEU A 145 12.66 -4.55 -1.13
N VAL A 146 12.49 -3.30 -0.77
CA VAL A 146 13.19 -2.68 0.36
C VAL A 146 12.19 -2.08 1.33
N GLN A 147 12.34 -2.43 2.60
CA GLN A 147 11.73 -1.66 3.67
C GLN A 147 12.64 -0.45 3.94
N LEU A 148 12.26 0.75 3.48
CA LEU A 148 13.16 1.91 3.43
C LEU A 148 13.74 2.25 4.80
N TYR A 149 12.95 2.15 5.86
CA TYR A 149 13.39 2.41 7.24
C TYR A 149 14.52 1.48 7.71
N THR A 150 14.72 0.33 7.08
CA THR A 150 15.80 -0.63 7.44
C THR A 150 17.17 -0.23 6.90
N VAL A 151 17.21 0.66 5.92
CA VAL A 151 18.43 1.00 5.21
C VAL A 151 19.38 1.79 6.10
N ARG A 152 20.65 1.40 6.09
CA ARG A 152 21.74 2.09 6.76
C ARG A 152 22.68 2.69 5.70
N SER A 153 23.19 3.87 5.97
CA SER A 153 24.23 4.52 5.19
C SER A 153 25.11 5.38 6.09
N GLU A 154 26.25 5.81 5.57
CA GLU A 154 27.14 6.73 6.31
C GLU A 154 26.50 8.12 6.51
N GLN A 155 25.52 8.47 5.69
CA GLN A 155 24.91 9.80 5.63
C GLN A 155 23.59 9.92 6.42
N ASN A 156 22.83 8.83 6.60
CA ASN A 156 21.50 8.91 7.19
C ASN A 156 21.52 9.17 8.72
N TRP A 157 20.38 9.54 9.24
CA TRP A 157 20.22 9.94 10.64
C TRP A 157 19.66 8.81 11.53
N GLY A 158 19.98 7.56 11.21
CA GLY A 158 19.53 6.39 11.97
C GLY A 158 18.29 5.70 11.40
N ILE A 159 17.84 6.15 10.24
CA ILE A 159 16.76 5.56 9.45
C ILE A 159 17.05 5.75 7.96
N GLY A 160 16.70 4.79 7.11
CA GLY A 160 16.76 4.99 5.67
C GLY A 160 15.76 6.06 5.23
N ASP A 161 16.17 6.92 4.31
CA ASP A 161 15.42 8.08 3.84
C ASP A 161 15.45 8.24 2.31
N PHE A 162 14.92 9.34 1.78
CA PHE A 162 14.88 9.56 0.33
C PHE A 162 16.27 9.77 -0.30
N GLY A 163 17.26 10.24 0.46
CA GLY A 163 18.65 10.28 0.01
C GLY A 163 19.22 8.88 -0.18
N ASP A 164 18.93 7.97 0.74
CA ASP A 164 19.31 6.55 0.63
C ASP A 164 18.59 5.87 -0.53
N LEU A 165 17.31 6.19 -0.75
CA LEU A 165 16.54 5.69 -1.90
C LEU A 165 17.21 6.08 -3.22
N ASP A 166 17.64 7.32 -3.34
CA ASP A 166 18.34 7.81 -4.54
C ASP A 166 19.65 7.06 -4.79
N GLN A 167 20.46 6.87 -3.75
CA GLN A 167 21.69 6.07 -3.83
C GLN A 167 21.42 4.62 -4.23
N LEU A 168 20.38 4.02 -3.65
CA LEU A 168 19.99 2.65 -3.96
C LEU A 168 19.58 2.49 -5.45
N LEU A 169 18.85 3.44 -6.00
CA LEU A 169 18.50 3.48 -7.43
C LEU A 169 19.75 3.47 -8.31
N VAL A 170 20.75 4.29 -8.00
CA VAL A 170 22.01 4.35 -8.74
C VAL A 170 22.76 3.02 -8.67
N HIS A 171 22.87 2.43 -7.50
CA HIS A 171 23.56 1.16 -7.31
C HIS A 171 22.89 0.00 -8.05
N LEU A 172 21.57 -0.05 -8.06
CA LEU A 172 20.81 -1.08 -8.76
C LEU A 172 20.86 -0.89 -10.27
N ALA A 173 20.70 0.32 -10.77
CA ALA A 173 20.80 0.61 -12.21
C ALA A 173 22.14 0.18 -12.80
N LYS A 174 23.24 0.44 -12.11
CA LYS A 174 24.61 -0.01 -12.50
C LYS A 174 24.74 -1.53 -12.60
N ARG A 175 23.85 -2.28 -11.95
CA ARG A 175 23.87 -3.75 -11.91
C ARG A 175 22.76 -4.39 -12.75
N GLY A 176 22.06 -3.58 -13.55
CA GLY A 176 20.95 -4.02 -14.40
C GLY A 176 19.61 -4.17 -13.67
N GLY A 177 19.51 -3.64 -12.45
CA GLY A 177 18.23 -3.53 -11.73
C GLY A 177 17.34 -2.46 -12.34
N ASP A 178 16.04 -2.68 -12.32
CA ASP A 178 15.05 -1.86 -13.01
C ASP A 178 14.09 -1.12 -12.07
N PHE A 179 14.03 -1.49 -10.80
CA PHE A 179 13.14 -0.85 -9.84
C PHE A 179 13.59 -1.04 -8.38
N VAL A 180 13.07 -0.16 -7.54
CA VAL A 180 13.04 -0.32 -6.08
C VAL A 180 11.58 -0.36 -5.64
N GLY A 181 11.15 -1.49 -5.10
CA GLY A 181 9.85 -1.65 -4.44
C GLY A 181 9.97 -1.29 -2.96
N LEU A 182 9.07 -0.43 -2.51
CA LEU A 182 9.10 0.16 -1.18
C LEU A 182 7.96 -0.36 -0.30
N ASN A 183 8.15 -0.27 1.02
CA ASN A 183 7.07 -0.33 1.98
C ASN A 183 6.09 0.84 1.76
N PRO A 184 4.87 0.81 2.33
CA PRO A 184 4.00 1.98 2.31
C PRO A 184 4.73 3.21 2.88
N LEU A 185 4.75 4.30 2.10
CA LEU A 185 5.37 5.58 2.48
C LEU A 185 4.36 6.56 3.09
N HIS A 186 3.22 6.05 3.49
CA HIS A 186 2.11 6.83 4.03
C HIS A 186 2.48 7.60 5.28
N ALA A 187 1.82 8.76 5.48
CA ALA A 187 1.95 9.53 6.70
C ALA A 187 1.61 8.67 7.93
N LEU A 188 2.50 8.65 8.90
CA LEU A 188 2.31 8.05 10.20
C LEU A 188 2.04 9.13 11.25
N TYR A 189 2.62 9.01 12.42
CA TYR A 189 2.33 9.86 13.58
C TYR A 189 3.61 10.51 14.11
N PRO A 190 4.00 11.71 13.63
CA PRO A 190 5.23 12.35 14.07
C PRO A 190 5.31 12.60 15.58
N ALA A 191 4.18 12.90 16.21
CA ALA A 191 4.08 13.08 17.66
C ALA A 191 4.20 11.77 18.46
N SER A 192 3.94 10.63 17.83
CA SER A 192 4.00 9.30 18.45
C SER A 192 4.74 8.34 17.51
N ALA A 193 5.98 8.71 17.17
CA ALA A 193 6.78 8.05 16.13
C ALA A 193 7.03 6.55 16.38
N GLY A 194 6.86 6.09 17.61
CA GLY A 194 6.92 4.69 17.99
C GLY A 194 5.82 3.80 17.37
N PHE A 195 4.68 4.37 16.95
CA PHE A 195 3.67 3.71 16.14
C PHE A 195 4.16 3.60 14.69
N ALA A 196 5.02 2.62 14.44
CA ALA A 196 5.84 2.56 13.25
C ALA A 196 5.30 1.63 12.15
N SER A 197 4.17 0.94 12.37
CA SER A 197 3.59 0.09 11.32
C SER A 197 3.21 0.89 10.08
N PRO A 198 3.83 0.63 8.93
CA PRO A 198 3.48 1.30 7.69
C PRO A 198 2.09 0.91 7.16
N TYR A 199 1.50 -0.16 7.71
CA TYR A 199 0.18 -0.67 7.32
C TYR A 199 -0.96 -0.16 8.20
N SER A 200 -0.67 0.69 9.18
CA SER A 200 -1.66 1.38 10.02
C SER A 200 -1.49 2.90 9.95
N PRO A 201 -1.56 3.50 8.75
CA PRO A 201 -1.19 4.90 8.55
C PRO A 201 -2.23 5.87 9.08
N SER A 202 -1.78 7.11 9.28
CA SER A 202 -2.62 8.27 9.53
C SER A 202 -3.32 8.78 8.26
N SER A 203 -2.65 8.68 7.12
CA SER A 203 -3.23 8.99 5.81
C SER A 203 -2.55 8.21 4.70
N ARG A 204 -3.33 7.70 3.75
CA ARG A 204 -2.82 7.10 2.52
C ARG A 204 -2.61 8.12 1.39
N ARG A 205 -2.93 9.38 1.61
CA ARG A 205 -2.76 10.46 0.62
C ARG A 205 -1.47 11.26 0.80
N TRP A 206 -0.89 11.27 2.01
CA TRP A 206 0.29 12.07 2.35
C TRP A 206 1.45 11.17 2.73
N LEU A 207 2.66 11.75 2.74
CA LEU A 207 3.89 11.00 2.97
C LEU A 207 4.32 11.03 4.43
N ASN A 208 5.04 10.01 4.85
CA ASN A 208 5.72 10.00 6.14
C ASN A 208 6.93 10.93 6.10
N VAL A 209 6.86 12.02 6.84
CA VAL A 209 7.91 13.07 6.86
C VAL A 209 9.24 12.59 7.44
N ILE A 210 9.25 11.45 8.12
CA ILE A 210 10.49 10.86 8.64
C ILE A 210 11.48 10.49 7.54
N TYR A 211 10.99 10.25 6.32
CA TYR A 211 11.82 9.91 5.16
C TYR A 211 12.48 11.12 4.49
N ILE A 212 12.22 12.34 4.95
CA ILE A 212 12.94 13.53 4.46
C ILE A 212 14.43 13.37 4.79
N ASP A 213 15.27 13.43 3.77
CA ASP A 213 16.71 13.62 3.94
C ASP A 213 16.97 15.08 4.26
N VAL A 214 17.14 15.39 5.54
CA VAL A 214 17.34 16.75 6.04
C VAL A 214 18.62 17.37 5.48
N SER A 215 19.66 16.56 5.26
CA SER A 215 20.94 17.02 4.74
C SER A 215 20.83 17.61 3.33
N GLN A 216 19.81 17.22 2.57
CA GLN A 216 19.54 17.71 1.20
C GLN A 216 18.57 18.89 1.15
N VAL A 217 18.03 19.32 2.29
CA VAL A 217 17.15 20.49 2.36
C VAL A 217 17.99 21.77 2.28
N ALA A 218 17.80 22.54 1.22
CA ALA A 218 18.58 23.75 0.96
C ALA A 218 18.51 24.75 2.11
N ASP A 219 17.34 24.95 2.70
CA ASP A 219 17.13 25.84 3.85
C ASP A 219 17.83 25.36 5.13
N PHE A 220 18.01 24.04 5.30
CA PHE A 220 18.84 23.50 6.36
C PHE A 220 20.33 23.80 6.13
N GLN A 221 20.81 23.60 4.91
CA GLN A 221 22.22 23.84 4.54
C GLN A 221 22.60 25.31 4.64
N GLN A 222 21.70 26.21 4.26
CA GLN A 222 21.95 27.66 4.20
C GLN A 222 21.66 28.39 5.52
N SER A 223 20.90 27.81 6.42
CA SER A 223 20.57 28.41 7.70
C SER A 223 21.75 28.38 8.67
N ALA A 224 22.25 29.53 9.05
CA ALA A 224 23.31 29.64 10.06
C ALA A 224 22.89 29.05 11.42
N ALA A 225 21.63 29.24 11.82
CA ALA A 225 21.07 28.67 13.04
C ALA A 225 21.00 27.14 12.97
N ALA A 226 20.55 26.57 11.84
CA ALA A 226 20.52 25.13 11.62
C ALA A 226 21.93 24.54 11.68
N GLN A 227 22.91 25.17 11.03
CA GLN A 227 24.28 24.67 10.99
C GLN A 227 24.97 24.78 12.36
N LYS A 228 24.68 25.83 13.15
CA LYS A 228 25.15 25.94 14.53
C LYS A 228 24.57 24.82 15.42
N TRP A 229 23.27 24.57 15.31
CA TRP A 229 22.60 23.48 16.01
C TRP A 229 23.19 22.10 15.58
N TRP A 230 23.36 21.89 14.28
CA TRP A 230 23.93 20.66 13.72
C TRP A 230 25.33 20.36 14.25
N LYS A 231 26.20 21.36 14.31
CA LYS A 231 27.61 21.23 14.78
C LYS A 231 27.72 21.08 16.28
N SER A 232 26.66 21.28 17.07
CA SER A 232 26.70 21.16 18.49
C SER A 232 27.05 19.75 18.97
N ALA A 233 27.85 19.61 20.02
CA ALA A 233 28.24 18.32 20.59
C ALA A 233 27.01 17.49 21.02
N LYS A 234 25.96 18.13 21.52
CA LYS A 234 24.71 17.50 21.92
C LYS A 234 24.02 16.83 20.71
N THR A 235 23.90 17.55 19.61
CA THR A 235 23.26 17.04 18.38
C THR A 235 24.07 15.90 17.77
N GLN A 236 25.41 16.07 17.67
CA GLN A 236 26.26 15.02 17.10
C GLN A 236 26.26 13.75 17.95
N LYS A 237 26.20 13.88 19.29
CA LYS A 237 26.05 12.71 20.18
C LYS A 237 24.71 12.00 19.98
N ALA A 238 23.62 12.73 19.85
CA ALA A 238 22.29 12.18 19.60
C ALA A 238 22.22 11.47 18.22
N LEU A 239 22.85 12.08 17.20
CA LEU A 239 22.95 11.48 15.87
C LEU A 239 23.73 10.17 15.89
N THR A 240 24.90 10.15 16.52
CA THR A 240 25.72 8.94 16.66
C THR A 240 24.93 7.83 17.36
N LYS A 241 24.25 8.15 18.45
CA LYS A 241 23.40 7.19 19.16
C LYS A 241 22.29 6.61 18.27
N ALA A 242 21.62 7.45 17.48
CA ALA A 242 20.57 6.99 16.56
C ALA A 242 21.12 6.11 15.45
N ARG A 243 22.29 6.45 14.89
CA ARG A 243 22.97 5.65 13.86
C ARG A 243 23.44 4.30 14.35
N GLU A 244 24.04 4.25 15.54
CA GLU A 244 24.60 3.05 16.16
C GLU A 244 23.55 2.15 16.81
N ALA A 245 22.34 2.64 17.03
CA ALA A 245 21.26 1.82 17.58
C ALA A 245 21.04 0.59 16.75
N GLU A 246 20.90 -0.59 17.38
CA GLU A 246 20.67 -1.88 16.73
C GLU A 246 19.36 -1.86 15.90
N ARG A 247 18.38 -1.10 16.36
CA ARG A 247 17.06 -0.94 15.77
C ARG A 247 16.78 0.52 15.51
N VAL A 248 15.82 0.80 14.62
CA VAL A 248 15.38 2.19 14.40
C VAL A 248 14.75 2.74 15.68
N ASP A 249 15.35 3.79 16.21
CA ASP A 249 14.80 4.59 17.30
C ASP A 249 13.98 5.74 16.69
N TYR A 250 12.72 5.44 16.39
CA TYR A 250 11.84 6.38 15.69
C TYR A 250 11.63 7.68 16.44
N GLU A 251 11.52 7.64 17.78
CA GLU A 251 11.34 8.83 18.59
C GLU A 251 12.58 9.73 18.54
N ALA A 252 13.76 9.15 18.69
CA ALA A 252 15.01 9.90 18.62
C ALA A 252 15.26 10.50 17.24
N VAL A 253 15.01 9.72 16.17
CA VAL A 253 15.15 10.18 14.78
C VAL A 253 14.17 11.30 14.48
N MET A 254 12.90 11.16 14.85
CA MET A 254 11.88 12.18 14.60
C MET A 254 12.20 13.47 15.35
N ALA A 255 12.64 13.38 16.62
CA ALA A 255 13.04 14.55 17.40
C ALA A 255 14.21 15.32 16.75
N LEU A 256 15.22 14.59 16.26
CA LEU A 256 16.35 15.21 15.54
C LEU A 256 15.90 15.88 14.24
N LYS A 257 15.12 15.19 13.43
CA LYS A 257 14.67 15.71 12.13
C LYS A 257 13.75 16.92 12.30
N LEU A 258 12.79 16.87 13.23
CA LEU A 258 11.89 18.00 13.48
C LEU A 258 12.65 19.22 14.02
N ALA A 259 13.62 19.05 14.92
CA ALA A 259 14.45 20.16 15.41
C ALA A 259 15.22 20.83 14.27
N ALA A 260 15.84 20.03 13.39
CA ALA A 260 16.52 20.54 12.20
C ALA A 260 15.59 21.27 11.24
N LEU A 261 14.44 20.68 10.98
CA LEU A 261 13.43 21.22 10.04
C LEU A 261 12.77 22.49 10.57
N ARG A 262 12.64 22.68 11.89
CA ARG A 262 12.20 23.95 12.47
C ARG A 262 13.20 25.08 12.18
N HIS A 263 14.48 24.83 12.29
CA HIS A 263 15.50 25.83 11.90
C HIS A 263 15.45 26.13 10.39
N ALA A 264 15.30 25.11 9.57
CA ALA A 264 15.17 25.24 8.13
C ALA A 264 13.89 26.00 7.73
N TRP A 265 12.77 25.75 8.40
CA TRP A 265 11.51 26.48 8.22
C TRP A 265 11.66 27.97 8.46
N ALA A 266 12.29 28.36 9.56
CA ALA A 266 12.55 29.77 9.86
C ALA A 266 13.38 30.45 8.74
N HIS A 267 14.34 29.73 8.16
CA HIS A 267 15.11 30.21 7.02
C HIS A 267 14.25 30.34 5.75
N PHE A 268 13.40 29.33 5.47
CA PHE A 268 12.47 29.35 4.34
C PHE A 268 11.51 30.54 4.42
N GLN A 269 10.93 30.79 5.61
CA GLN A 269 10.03 31.93 5.83
C GLN A 269 10.71 33.30 5.58
N ALA A 270 12.02 33.39 5.86
CA ALA A 270 12.79 34.63 5.63
C ALA A 270 13.21 34.86 4.17
N ARG A 271 12.99 33.88 3.27
CA ARG A 271 13.24 34.03 1.84
C ARG A 271 12.26 35.03 1.22
N ASP A 272 12.64 35.58 0.07
CA ASP A 272 11.74 36.37 -0.75
C ASP A 272 10.48 35.58 -1.09
N SER A 273 9.32 36.14 -0.76
CA SER A 273 8.01 35.53 -1.05
C SER A 273 7.72 35.37 -2.56
N GLN A 274 8.49 36.04 -3.41
CA GLN A 274 8.42 35.89 -4.87
C GLN A 274 9.40 34.86 -5.42
N SER A 275 10.14 34.17 -4.56
CA SER A 275 11.05 33.10 -4.98
C SER A 275 10.28 31.95 -5.63
N GLU A 276 10.95 31.21 -6.50
CA GLU A 276 10.39 30.03 -7.17
C GLU A 276 9.94 28.97 -6.15
N GLU A 277 10.71 28.81 -5.08
CA GLU A 277 10.41 27.86 -4.00
C GLU A 277 9.10 28.22 -3.27
N HIS A 278 8.87 29.51 -2.97
CA HIS A 278 7.62 29.96 -2.38
C HIS A 278 6.43 29.74 -3.30
N HIS A 279 6.58 30.05 -4.59
CA HIS A 279 5.54 29.80 -5.58
C HIS A 279 5.21 28.30 -5.72
N SER A 280 6.24 27.44 -5.75
CA SER A 280 6.08 26.00 -5.80
C SER A 280 5.36 25.45 -4.56
N TRP A 281 5.79 25.88 -3.36
CA TRP A 281 5.13 25.52 -2.11
C TRP A 281 3.68 26.01 -2.06
N ALA A 282 3.42 27.24 -2.42
CA ALA A 282 2.07 27.81 -2.44
C ALA A 282 1.14 27.07 -3.42
N ALA A 283 1.65 26.66 -4.58
CA ALA A 283 0.92 25.82 -5.54
C ALA A 283 0.59 24.46 -4.95
N PHE A 284 1.55 23.82 -4.29
CA PHE A 284 1.36 22.54 -3.61
C PHE A 284 0.29 22.63 -2.51
N VAL A 285 0.30 23.70 -1.70
CA VAL A 285 -0.71 23.93 -0.65
C VAL A 285 -2.10 24.12 -1.26
N ARG A 286 -2.24 24.89 -2.34
CA ARG A 286 -3.52 25.07 -3.04
C ARG A 286 -4.05 23.76 -3.62
N GLU A 287 -3.19 22.97 -4.26
CA GLU A 287 -3.55 21.66 -4.82
C GLU A 287 -3.96 20.68 -3.73
N GLY A 288 -3.27 20.71 -2.58
CA GLY A 288 -3.55 19.83 -1.43
C GLY A 288 -4.89 20.11 -0.75
N GLY A 289 -5.37 21.35 -0.81
CA GLY A 289 -6.68 21.76 -0.32
C GLY A 289 -6.93 21.38 1.13
N ASP A 290 -8.19 21.06 1.45
CA ASP A 290 -8.61 20.69 2.81
C ASP A 290 -7.92 19.42 3.31
N SER A 291 -7.67 18.44 2.44
CA SER A 291 -6.98 17.21 2.83
C SER A 291 -5.59 17.49 3.41
N LEU A 292 -4.81 18.34 2.77
CA LEU A 292 -3.49 18.73 3.26
C LEU A 292 -3.60 19.62 4.51
N ARG A 293 -4.52 20.58 4.51
CA ARG A 293 -4.75 21.48 5.65
C ARG A 293 -5.07 20.71 6.92
N TYR A 294 -5.98 19.75 6.86
CA TYR A 294 -6.41 18.99 8.04
C TYR A 294 -5.41 17.90 8.44
N GLN A 295 -4.65 17.34 7.49
CA GLN A 295 -3.49 16.51 7.86
C GLN A 295 -2.47 17.31 8.66
N ALA A 296 -2.13 18.52 8.21
CA ALA A 296 -1.21 19.40 8.89
C ALA A 296 -1.75 19.85 10.27
N ALA A 297 -3.03 20.20 10.36
CA ALA A 297 -3.68 20.54 11.62
C ALA A 297 -3.67 19.36 12.60
N TYR A 298 -3.96 18.15 12.13
CA TYR A 298 -3.92 16.94 12.95
C TYR A 298 -2.54 16.72 13.56
N ASP A 299 -1.48 16.81 12.76
CA ASP A 299 -0.10 16.61 13.21
C ASP A 299 0.31 17.69 14.24
N GLY A 300 -0.07 18.95 14.01
CA GLY A 300 0.19 20.03 14.95
C GLY A 300 -0.55 19.88 16.28
N ILE A 301 -1.84 19.57 16.23
CA ILE A 301 -2.67 19.34 17.43
C ILE A 301 -2.17 18.12 18.20
N GLN A 302 -1.84 17.03 17.51
CA GLN A 302 -1.34 15.83 18.17
C GLN A 302 -0.01 16.08 18.89
N LEU A 303 0.89 16.84 18.26
CA LEU A 303 2.16 17.21 18.88
C LEU A 303 1.96 18.04 20.15
N GLU A 304 1.06 19.01 20.14
CA GLU A 304 0.71 19.83 21.30
C GLU A 304 0.10 18.96 22.42
N ARG A 305 -0.78 18.03 22.09
CA ARG A 305 -1.46 17.15 23.05
C ARG A 305 -0.59 16.01 23.58
N GLN A 306 0.53 15.71 22.96
CA GLN A 306 1.45 14.66 23.41
C GLN A 306 1.97 14.87 24.83
N ALA A 307 2.00 16.10 25.31
CA ALA A 307 2.39 16.43 26.68
C ALA A 307 1.46 15.80 27.72
N ASP A 308 0.19 15.56 27.37
CA ASP A 308 -0.79 14.86 28.21
C ASP A 308 -0.84 13.38 27.84
N LYS A 309 -0.34 12.53 28.73
CA LYS A 309 -0.30 11.06 28.52
C LYS A 309 -1.68 10.43 28.24
N THR A 310 -2.75 11.04 28.73
CA THR A 310 -4.12 10.53 28.52
C THR A 310 -4.63 10.79 27.12
N GLN A 311 -3.98 11.65 26.34
CA GLN A 311 -4.36 12.08 25.01
C GLN A 311 -3.42 11.56 23.88
N GLN A 312 -2.47 10.72 24.22
CA GLN A 312 -1.45 10.23 23.28
C GLN A 312 -1.99 9.21 22.23
N GLY A 313 -3.17 8.61 22.48
CA GLY A 313 -3.78 7.61 21.59
C GLY A 313 -4.40 8.15 20.29
N GLY A 314 -4.11 9.38 19.92
CA GLY A 314 -4.75 10.06 18.78
C GLY A 314 -6.13 10.62 19.13
N TRP A 315 -6.87 11.06 18.10
CA TRP A 315 -8.15 11.77 18.29
C TRP A 315 -9.21 10.99 19.11
N PRO A 316 -9.29 9.66 19.13
CA PRO A 316 -10.23 8.97 20.00
C PRO A 316 -10.02 9.24 21.49
N ALA A 317 -8.76 9.52 21.88
CA ALA A 317 -8.41 9.86 23.26
C ALA A 317 -8.54 11.36 23.59
N TRP A 318 -8.82 12.21 22.60
CA TRP A 318 -8.98 13.65 22.81
C TRP A 318 -10.34 13.98 23.43
N PRO A 319 -10.50 15.16 24.06
CA PRO A 319 -11.79 15.64 24.47
C PRO A 319 -12.79 15.70 23.31
N GLU A 320 -14.06 15.48 23.58
CA GLU A 320 -15.11 15.36 22.56
C GLU A 320 -15.13 16.53 21.56
N ALA A 321 -14.92 17.76 22.05
CA ALA A 321 -14.87 18.97 21.23
C ALA A 321 -13.71 19.00 20.18
N TRP A 322 -12.82 17.98 20.20
CA TRP A 322 -11.66 17.89 19.31
C TRP A 322 -11.68 16.66 18.40
N ARG A 323 -12.70 15.80 18.52
CA ARG A 323 -12.74 14.49 17.85
C ARG A 323 -13.16 14.55 16.38
N ASN A 324 -13.35 15.73 15.83
CA ASN A 324 -13.67 15.91 14.40
C ASN A 324 -13.12 17.26 13.94
N SER A 325 -12.56 17.29 12.73
CA SER A 325 -11.93 18.49 12.16
C SER A 325 -12.89 19.67 11.99
N GLN A 326 -14.19 19.43 11.88
CA GLN A 326 -15.20 20.47 11.63
C GLN A 326 -15.76 21.10 12.93
N LEU A 327 -15.34 20.62 14.09
CA LEU A 327 -15.82 21.15 15.36
C LEU A 327 -15.28 22.57 15.63
N PRO A 328 -16.06 23.44 16.32
CA PRO A 328 -15.68 24.84 16.51
C PRO A 328 -14.31 25.05 17.15
N GLU A 329 -13.97 24.25 18.15
CA GLU A 329 -12.68 24.33 18.85
C GLU A 329 -11.51 24.02 17.92
N VAL A 330 -11.70 23.06 17.01
CA VAL A 330 -10.68 22.71 16.02
C VAL A 330 -10.53 23.84 15.00
N GLN A 331 -11.66 24.37 14.51
CA GLN A 331 -11.63 25.49 13.57
C GLN A 331 -10.96 26.74 14.16
N GLN A 332 -11.27 27.04 15.41
CA GLN A 332 -10.64 28.13 16.15
C GLN A 332 -9.12 27.91 16.30
N TRP A 333 -8.72 26.67 16.63
CA TRP A 333 -7.29 26.33 16.70
C TRP A 333 -6.61 26.53 15.34
N CYS A 334 -7.23 26.08 14.26
CA CYS A 334 -6.69 26.27 12.91
C CYS A 334 -6.48 27.75 12.56
N GLU A 335 -7.44 28.61 12.91
CA GLU A 335 -7.34 30.06 12.67
C GLU A 335 -6.22 30.72 13.49
N GLN A 336 -5.98 30.22 14.71
CA GLN A 336 -4.96 30.75 15.61
C GLN A 336 -3.56 30.17 15.36
N HIS A 337 -3.42 29.06 14.62
CA HIS A 337 -2.17 28.33 14.42
C HIS A 337 -1.82 28.14 12.92
N GLU A 338 -2.12 29.13 12.11
CA GLU A 338 -1.84 29.10 10.66
C GLU A 338 -0.35 28.84 10.35
N GLU A 339 0.55 29.38 11.17
CA GLU A 339 1.99 29.14 11.00
C GLU A 339 2.38 27.69 11.28
N GLU A 340 1.78 27.06 12.29
CA GLU A 340 2.02 25.64 12.59
C GLU A 340 1.49 24.75 11.48
N ILE A 341 0.30 25.03 10.96
CA ILE A 341 -0.27 24.34 9.80
C ILE A 341 0.65 24.51 8.59
N ALA A 342 1.12 25.72 8.32
CA ALA A 342 2.02 26.01 7.21
C ALA A 342 3.34 25.23 7.32
N PHE A 343 3.89 25.07 8.52
CA PHE A 343 5.08 24.25 8.77
C PHE A 343 4.87 22.79 8.37
N TRP A 344 3.77 22.16 8.80
CA TRP A 344 3.47 20.77 8.45
C TRP A 344 3.13 20.58 6.96
N GLN A 345 2.49 21.57 6.33
CA GLN A 345 2.29 21.61 4.87
C GLN A 345 3.63 21.69 4.13
N TRP A 346 4.57 22.50 4.65
CA TRP A 346 5.92 22.62 4.09
C TRP A 346 6.71 21.32 4.22
N LEU A 347 6.57 20.56 5.31
CA LEU A 347 7.17 19.23 5.44
C LEU A 347 6.63 18.26 4.39
N GLN A 348 5.33 18.27 4.12
CA GLN A 348 4.75 17.45 3.05
C GLN A 348 5.26 17.86 1.66
N TRP A 349 5.42 19.14 1.42
CA TRP A 349 6.02 19.64 0.19
C TRP A 349 7.48 19.17 0.03
N LEU A 350 8.30 19.25 1.07
CA LEU A 350 9.68 18.74 1.06
C LEU A 350 9.73 17.24 0.77
N ALA A 351 8.90 16.45 1.46
CA ALA A 351 8.84 15.00 1.26
C ALA A 351 8.45 14.66 -0.18
N GLN A 352 7.43 15.32 -0.74
CA GLN A 352 7.00 15.12 -2.13
C GLN A 352 8.08 15.55 -3.12
N GLN A 353 8.76 16.64 -2.89
CA GLN A 353 9.85 17.12 -3.74
C GLN A 353 10.99 16.10 -3.82
N GLN A 354 11.42 15.57 -2.68
CA GLN A 354 12.51 14.59 -2.63
C GLN A 354 12.10 13.26 -3.26
N PHE A 355 10.88 12.81 -3.02
CA PHE A 355 10.36 11.58 -3.65
C PHE A 355 10.25 11.73 -5.18
N SER A 356 9.70 12.86 -5.64
CA SER A 356 9.62 13.17 -7.08
C SER A 356 11.01 13.27 -7.74
N ALA A 357 12.00 13.77 -7.03
CA ALA A 357 13.39 13.80 -7.50
C ALA A 357 13.96 12.38 -7.68
N CYS A 358 13.68 11.46 -6.74
CA CYS A 358 14.07 10.06 -6.88
C CYS A 358 13.39 9.42 -8.11
N TRP A 359 12.12 9.70 -8.33
CA TRP A 359 11.40 9.23 -9.52
C TRP A 359 12.06 9.74 -10.81
N THR A 360 12.27 11.03 -10.92
CA THR A 360 12.92 11.64 -12.09
C THR A 360 14.31 11.03 -12.33
N HIS A 361 15.09 10.83 -11.26
CA HIS A 361 16.41 10.21 -11.37
C HIS A 361 16.29 8.77 -11.85
N SER A 362 15.35 7.96 -11.36
CA SER A 362 15.13 6.60 -11.82
C SER A 362 14.87 6.53 -13.34
N GLN A 363 14.12 7.49 -13.86
CA GLN A 363 13.84 7.61 -15.30
C GLN A 363 15.12 7.97 -16.08
N SER A 364 15.92 8.88 -15.57
CA SER A 364 17.21 9.26 -16.20
C SER A 364 18.23 8.12 -16.19
N LEU A 365 18.12 7.17 -15.25
CA LEU A 365 18.91 5.95 -15.18
C LEU A 365 18.42 4.85 -16.14
N GLY A 366 17.35 5.10 -16.89
CA GLY A 366 16.79 4.17 -17.87
C GLY A 366 15.98 3.02 -17.27
N MET A 367 15.53 3.15 -16.02
CA MET A 367 14.68 2.14 -15.38
C MET A 367 13.25 2.18 -15.97
N SER A 368 12.72 1.03 -16.37
CA SER A 368 11.38 0.93 -16.97
C SER A 368 10.26 1.11 -15.95
N VAL A 369 10.44 0.57 -14.75
CA VAL A 369 9.51 0.71 -13.62
C VAL A 369 9.99 1.78 -12.65
N GLY A 370 11.27 1.80 -12.31
CA GLY A 370 11.91 2.80 -11.45
C GLY A 370 11.52 2.67 -9.99
N LEU A 371 10.41 3.25 -9.59
CA LEU A 371 9.87 3.16 -8.24
C LEU A 371 8.57 2.36 -8.23
N TYR A 372 8.43 1.55 -7.21
CA TYR A 372 7.24 0.77 -6.91
C TYR A 372 6.76 1.13 -5.50
N ARG A 373 5.55 1.68 -5.39
CA ARG A 373 4.94 2.02 -4.10
C ARG A 373 4.01 0.92 -3.62
N ASP A 374 3.70 0.95 -2.34
CA ASP A 374 2.78 0.03 -1.67
C ASP A 374 1.60 0.81 -1.06
N LEU A 375 0.38 0.42 -1.41
CA LEU A 375 -0.85 0.99 -0.87
C LEU A 375 -1.39 0.09 0.22
N ALA A 376 -1.37 0.56 1.46
CA ALA A 376 -1.96 -0.14 2.61
C ALA A 376 -3.46 -0.34 2.43
N VAL A 377 -4.01 -1.39 3.02
CA VAL A 377 -5.43 -1.76 2.87
C VAL A 377 -6.38 -0.73 3.51
N GLY A 378 -5.92 -0.02 4.53
CA GLY A 378 -6.72 0.97 5.25
C GLY A 378 -5.89 1.97 6.03
N VAL A 379 -6.56 2.72 6.88
CA VAL A 379 -5.96 3.66 7.84
C VAL A 379 -6.31 3.25 9.26
N ALA A 380 -5.51 3.67 10.24
CA ALA A 380 -5.82 3.39 11.65
C ALA A 380 -7.08 4.12 12.12
N GLU A 381 -7.73 3.59 13.16
CA GLU A 381 -8.91 4.24 13.77
C GLU A 381 -8.60 5.68 14.20
N GLY A 382 -7.47 5.90 14.88
CA GLY A 382 -7.02 7.21 15.35
C GLY A 382 -6.29 8.04 14.29
N SER A 383 -6.56 7.84 13.01
CA SER A 383 -5.90 8.52 11.90
C SER A 383 -6.44 9.92 11.64
N ALA A 384 -5.64 10.74 10.93
CA ALA A 384 -6.09 12.02 10.42
C ALA A 384 -7.24 11.88 9.41
N GLU A 385 -7.22 10.83 8.60
CA GLU A 385 -8.29 10.61 7.61
C GLU A 385 -9.65 10.32 8.26
N THR A 386 -9.71 9.49 9.27
CA THR A 386 -10.96 9.20 10.00
C THR A 386 -11.43 10.42 10.80
N TRP A 387 -10.51 11.23 11.31
CA TRP A 387 -10.82 12.48 12.01
C TRP A 387 -11.37 13.55 11.10
N HIS A 388 -10.83 13.64 9.88
CA HIS A 388 -11.25 14.64 8.90
C HIS A 388 -12.53 14.25 8.16
N ASP A 389 -12.69 12.96 7.83
CA ASP A 389 -13.83 12.45 7.04
C ASP A 389 -14.49 11.23 7.72
N PRO A 390 -15.10 11.42 8.89
CA PRO A 390 -15.71 10.33 9.64
C PRO A 390 -16.93 9.72 8.94
N GLU A 391 -17.54 10.41 7.97
CA GLU A 391 -18.68 9.90 7.19
C GLU A 391 -18.30 8.78 6.24
N LEU A 392 -17.06 8.81 5.72
CA LEU A 392 -16.55 7.80 4.78
C LEU A 392 -16.22 6.50 5.50
N TYR A 393 -15.74 6.57 6.74
CA TYR A 393 -15.25 5.43 7.51
C TYR A 393 -16.26 4.91 8.51
N ARG A 394 -16.35 3.59 8.66
CA ARG A 394 -17.21 2.95 9.65
C ARG A 394 -16.43 2.61 10.92
N LEU A 395 -16.40 3.55 11.86
CA LEU A 395 -15.61 3.47 13.10
C LEU A 395 -16.09 2.38 14.07
N LYS A 396 -17.32 1.90 13.92
CA LYS A 396 -17.85 0.79 14.71
C LYS A 396 -17.68 -0.59 14.04
N ALA A 397 -16.82 -0.67 13.04
CA ALA A 397 -16.39 -1.90 12.42
C ALA A 397 -14.89 -1.83 12.14
N SER A 398 -14.26 -2.98 11.93
CA SER A 398 -12.85 -3.10 11.59
C SER A 398 -12.68 -4.10 10.46
N VAL A 399 -11.71 -3.85 9.59
CA VAL A 399 -11.27 -4.80 8.57
C VAL A 399 -10.47 -5.92 9.22
N GLY A 400 -10.64 -7.14 8.73
CA GLY A 400 -9.90 -8.30 9.18
C GLY A 400 -9.94 -9.45 8.19
N ALA A 401 -9.75 -10.64 8.70
CA ALA A 401 -9.83 -11.88 7.95
C ALA A 401 -10.59 -12.94 8.76
N PRO A 402 -11.37 -13.81 8.09
CA PRO A 402 -12.05 -14.91 8.76
C PRO A 402 -11.04 -15.93 9.31
N PRO A 403 -11.48 -16.83 10.20
CA PRO A 403 -10.64 -17.91 10.70
C PRO A 403 -10.01 -18.74 9.58
N ASP A 404 -8.71 -18.99 9.68
CA ASP A 404 -7.94 -19.82 8.78
C ASP A 404 -6.98 -20.76 9.53
N ARG A 405 -6.15 -21.50 8.80
CA ARG A 405 -5.19 -22.45 9.41
C ARG A 405 -4.08 -21.76 10.20
N LEU A 406 -3.75 -20.53 9.86
CA LEU A 406 -2.71 -19.73 10.50
C LEU A 406 -3.27 -18.86 11.63
N GLY A 407 -4.54 -18.52 11.55
CA GLY A 407 -5.29 -17.73 12.53
C GLY A 407 -6.65 -18.38 12.86
N PRO A 408 -6.73 -19.41 13.71
CA PRO A 408 -7.98 -20.15 13.99
C PRO A 408 -9.14 -19.29 14.53
N LEU A 409 -8.82 -18.12 15.09
CA LEU A 409 -9.80 -17.15 15.58
C LEU A 409 -10.05 -15.99 14.58
N GLY A 410 -9.45 -16.06 13.40
CA GLY A 410 -9.42 -14.97 12.46
C GLY A 410 -8.47 -13.84 12.88
N GLN A 411 -8.48 -12.75 12.12
CA GLN A 411 -7.65 -11.58 12.38
C GLN A 411 -8.50 -10.32 12.38
N ASN A 412 -8.24 -9.43 13.33
CA ASN A 412 -8.78 -8.08 13.36
C ASN A 412 -7.61 -7.10 13.20
N TRP A 413 -7.61 -6.32 12.13
CA TRP A 413 -6.49 -5.43 11.80
C TRP A 413 -6.62 -4.03 12.40
N GLY A 414 -7.74 -3.71 13.06
CA GLY A 414 -7.96 -2.42 13.70
C GLY A 414 -8.11 -1.25 12.73
N LEU A 415 -8.52 -1.52 11.50
CA LEU A 415 -8.66 -0.54 10.43
C LEU A 415 -10.13 -0.32 10.10
N PRO A 416 -10.73 0.86 10.38
CA PRO A 416 -12.11 1.13 9.99
C PRO A 416 -12.28 1.05 8.46
N PRO A 417 -13.26 0.29 7.96
CA PRO A 417 -13.47 0.19 6.53
C PRO A 417 -14.12 1.45 5.95
N MET A 418 -13.80 1.77 4.69
CA MET A 418 -14.57 2.75 3.91
C MET A 418 -15.93 2.15 3.53
N ASP A 419 -16.99 2.93 3.70
CA ASP A 419 -18.33 2.51 3.31
C ASP A 419 -18.47 2.55 1.78
N PRO A 420 -18.80 1.41 1.14
CA PRO A 420 -18.94 1.35 -0.31
C PRO A 420 -20.10 2.20 -0.85
N HIS A 421 -21.16 2.41 -0.08
CA HIS A 421 -22.31 3.21 -0.49
C HIS A 421 -21.99 4.71 -0.46
N VAL A 422 -21.31 5.18 0.60
CA VAL A 422 -20.82 6.57 0.69
C VAL A 422 -19.82 6.87 -0.41
N MET A 423 -18.90 5.93 -0.66
CA MET A 423 -17.92 6.05 -1.73
C MET A 423 -18.58 6.20 -3.10
N GLN A 424 -19.59 5.38 -3.40
CA GLN A 424 -20.37 5.47 -4.63
C GLN A 424 -21.17 6.78 -4.72
N ALA A 425 -21.82 7.20 -3.64
CA ALA A 425 -22.57 8.46 -3.60
C ALA A 425 -21.70 9.69 -3.88
N ARG A 426 -20.41 9.62 -3.52
CA ARG A 426 -19.38 10.65 -3.82
C ARG A 426 -18.70 10.46 -5.18
N GLY A 427 -19.25 9.64 -6.06
CA GLY A 427 -18.68 9.39 -7.40
C GLY A 427 -17.30 8.72 -7.36
N TYR A 428 -17.00 7.97 -6.31
CA TYR A 428 -15.68 7.35 -6.02
C TYR A 428 -14.51 8.35 -5.89
N GLN A 429 -14.79 9.63 -5.65
CA GLN A 429 -13.73 10.64 -5.56
C GLN A 429 -12.68 10.30 -4.50
N PRO A 430 -13.02 9.81 -3.29
CA PRO A 430 -12.02 9.40 -2.30
C PRO A 430 -11.07 8.31 -2.81
N PHE A 431 -11.58 7.33 -3.55
CA PHE A 431 -10.77 6.26 -4.17
C PHE A 431 -9.87 6.81 -5.29
N ILE A 432 -10.41 7.69 -6.14
CA ILE A 432 -9.65 8.35 -7.21
C ILE A 432 -8.49 9.16 -6.63
N ASP A 433 -8.76 9.98 -5.62
CA ASP A 433 -7.75 10.83 -4.98
C ASP A 433 -6.64 9.99 -4.32
N MET A 434 -7.02 8.89 -3.67
CA MET A 434 -6.08 7.95 -3.07
C MET A 434 -5.18 7.31 -4.13
N LEU A 435 -5.74 6.85 -5.26
CA LEU A 435 -4.96 6.29 -6.36
C LEU A 435 -3.99 7.31 -6.94
N ARG A 436 -4.46 8.54 -7.20
CA ARG A 436 -3.62 9.61 -7.74
C ARG A 436 -2.44 9.94 -6.81
N ALA A 437 -2.69 10.03 -5.51
CA ALA A 437 -1.64 10.28 -4.54
C ALA A 437 -0.57 9.17 -4.52
N ASN A 438 -0.96 7.92 -4.76
CA ASN A 438 -0.06 6.77 -4.69
C ASN A 438 0.55 6.35 -6.03
N MET A 439 -0.06 6.71 -7.15
CA MET A 439 0.46 6.44 -8.49
C MET A 439 1.34 7.58 -9.03
N ARG A 440 1.26 8.75 -8.41
CA ARG A 440 2.10 9.89 -8.78
C ARG A 440 3.57 9.56 -8.51
N ASP A 441 4.43 9.86 -9.49
CA ASP A 441 5.87 9.69 -9.40
C ASP A 441 6.32 8.26 -9.06
N CYS A 442 5.62 7.26 -9.63
CA CYS A 442 6.08 5.88 -9.56
C CYS A 442 5.63 5.06 -10.78
N GLY A 443 6.35 4.00 -11.09
CA GLY A 443 6.07 3.13 -12.23
C GLY A 443 5.21 1.92 -11.92
N ALA A 444 5.07 1.58 -10.65
CA ALA A 444 4.20 0.49 -10.18
C ALA A 444 3.56 0.80 -8.83
N LEU A 445 2.32 0.37 -8.66
CA LEU A 445 1.61 0.40 -7.39
C LEU A 445 1.20 -1.01 -6.98
N ARG A 446 1.71 -1.47 -5.85
CA ARG A 446 1.20 -2.68 -5.18
C ARG A 446 -0.01 -2.29 -4.35
N ILE A 447 -1.09 -3.03 -4.51
CA ILE A 447 -2.28 -2.92 -3.67
C ILE A 447 -2.26 -4.05 -2.67
N ASP A 448 -2.09 -3.71 -1.40
CA ASP A 448 -2.14 -4.65 -0.30
C ASP A 448 -3.54 -5.25 -0.19
N HIS A 449 -3.62 -6.56 0.01
CA HIS A 449 -4.89 -7.30 0.05
C HIS A 449 -5.84 -6.90 -1.09
N VAL A 450 -5.45 -7.16 -2.32
CA VAL A 450 -6.16 -6.70 -3.54
C VAL A 450 -7.60 -7.19 -3.64
N MET A 451 -7.95 -8.26 -2.91
CA MET A 451 -9.33 -8.74 -2.75
C MET A 451 -10.26 -7.69 -2.17
N SER A 452 -9.70 -6.66 -1.52
CA SER A 452 -10.44 -5.50 -1.01
C SER A 452 -11.24 -4.75 -2.07
N LEU A 453 -10.86 -4.86 -3.35
CA LEU A 453 -11.63 -4.30 -4.47
C LEU A 453 -12.95 -5.05 -4.72
N LEU A 454 -13.06 -6.29 -4.27
CA LEU A 454 -14.26 -7.11 -4.39
C LEU A 454 -15.05 -7.19 -3.08
N ARG A 455 -14.36 -7.45 -1.97
CA ARG A 455 -14.96 -7.63 -0.65
C ARG A 455 -13.93 -7.47 0.45
N LEU A 456 -14.41 -7.05 1.61
CA LEU A 456 -13.64 -7.02 2.86
C LEU A 456 -14.39 -7.77 3.95
N TRP A 457 -13.63 -8.43 4.83
CA TRP A 457 -14.16 -9.01 6.06
C TRP A 457 -14.30 -7.90 7.10
N TRP A 458 -15.55 -7.60 7.50
CA TRP A 458 -15.84 -6.60 8.50
C TRP A 458 -16.16 -7.28 9.82
N VAL A 459 -15.48 -6.85 10.88
CA VAL A 459 -15.69 -7.31 12.25
C VAL A 459 -16.40 -6.19 13.01
N PRO A 460 -17.58 -6.42 13.58
CA PRO A 460 -18.23 -5.41 14.42
C PRO A 460 -17.37 -5.04 15.63
N ALA A 461 -17.44 -3.78 16.07
CA ALA A 461 -16.67 -3.30 17.22
C ALA A 461 -17.01 -4.13 18.48
N GLY A 462 -15.97 -4.52 19.21
CA GLY A 462 -16.09 -5.32 20.43
C GLY A 462 -16.25 -6.83 20.21
N GLU A 463 -16.37 -7.28 18.96
CA GLU A 463 -16.48 -8.69 18.64
C GLU A 463 -15.13 -9.30 18.23
N THR A 464 -15.04 -10.62 18.31
CA THR A 464 -13.90 -11.39 17.81
C THR A 464 -14.00 -11.55 16.29
N ALA A 465 -12.85 -11.78 15.63
CA ALA A 465 -12.78 -11.78 14.16
C ALA A 465 -13.62 -12.90 13.50
N ASP A 466 -13.88 -14.01 14.20
CA ASP A 466 -14.76 -15.10 13.76
C ASP A 466 -16.22 -14.69 13.62
N LYS A 467 -16.62 -13.57 14.25
CA LYS A 467 -17.98 -13.02 14.20
C LYS A 467 -18.15 -11.90 13.16
N GLY A 468 -17.32 -11.89 12.14
CA GLY A 468 -17.41 -10.97 11.02
C GLY A 468 -18.28 -11.48 9.88
N ALA A 469 -18.34 -10.68 8.82
CA ALA A 469 -18.92 -11.05 7.53
C ALA A 469 -18.22 -10.31 6.38
N TYR A 470 -18.25 -10.90 5.19
CA TYR A 470 -17.81 -10.19 4.00
C TYR A 470 -18.83 -9.10 3.61
N VAL A 471 -18.33 -7.93 3.31
CA VAL A 471 -19.06 -6.82 2.72
C VAL A 471 -18.54 -6.61 1.30
N ALA A 472 -19.45 -6.62 0.33
CA ALA A 472 -19.13 -6.47 -1.08
C ALA A 472 -18.78 -5.03 -1.45
N TYR A 473 -17.82 -4.88 -2.35
CA TYR A 473 -17.43 -3.62 -2.98
C TYR A 473 -17.72 -3.70 -4.49
N PRO A 474 -17.98 -2.57 -5.17
CA PRO A 474 -18.33 -2.55 -6.58
C PRO A 474 -17.09 -2.76 -7.46
N VAL A 475 -16.63 -3.99 -7.56
CA VAL A 475 -15.34 -4.38 -8.16
C VAL A 475 -15.19 -3.91 -9.60
N ASP A 476 -16.23 -4.01 -10.43
CA ASP A 476 -16.15 -3.58 -11.82
C ASP A 476 -15.91 -2.07 -11.95
N ASN A 477 -16.55 -1.28 -11.08
CA ASN A 477 -16.35 0.15 -11.02
C ASN A 477 -14.94 0.51 -10.55
N LEU A 478 -14.50 -0.15 -9.48
CA LEU A 478 -13.16 0.09 -8.90
C LEU A 478 -12.05 -0.33 -9.86
N LEU A 479 -12.19 -1.46 -10.54
CA LEU A 479 -11.20 -1.89 -11.55
C LEU A 479 -11.18 -0.97 -12.77
N GLY A 480 -12.33 -0.45 -13.21
CA GLY A 480 -12.39 0.56 -14.28
C GLY A 480 -11.64 1.83 -13.91
N ILE A 481 -11.88 2.36 -12.71
CA ILE A 481 -11.18 3.54 -12.19
C ILE A 481 -9.69 3.27 -12.06
N LEU A 482 -9.31 2.11 -11.51
CA LEU A 482 -7.93 1.69 -11.36
C LEU A 482 -7.21 1.67 -12.72
N ALA A 483 -7.82 1.08 -13.75
CA ALA A 483 -7.26 1.05 -15.09
C ALA A 483 -7.11 2.45 -15.68
N LEU A 484 -8.10 3.34 -15.49
CA LEU A 484 -8.07 4.71 -15.99
C LEU A 484 -6.93 5.52 -15.35
N GLU A 485 -6.81 5.51 -14.03
CA GLU A 485 -5.77 6.23 -13.33
C GLU A 485 -4.38 5.62 -13.60
N SER A 486 -4.29 4.29 -13.72
CA SER A 486 -3.07 3.57 -14.13
C SER A 486 -2.52 4.10 -15.47
N HIS A 487 -3.39 4.26 -16.48
CA HIS A 487 -2.98 4.82 -17.78
C HIS A 487 -2.62 6.30 -17.71
N ARG A 488 -3.39 7.10 -16.96
CA ARG A 488 -3.13 8.55 -16.81
C ARG A 488 -1.77 8.84 -16.20
N LEU A 489 -1.39 8.04 -15.22
CA LEU A 489 -0.15 8.22 -14.46
C LEU A 489 0.98 7.28 -14.92
N ARG A 490 0.72 6.44 -15.94
CA ARG A 490 1.68 5.45 -16.45
C ARG A 490 2.27 4.57 -15.34
N CYS A 491 1.39 4.11 -14.46
CA CYS A 491 1.73 3.28 -13.31
C CYS A 491 1.06 1.92 -13.45
N MET A 492 1.84 0.86 -13.55
CA MET A 492 1.31 -0.51 -13.56
C MET A 492 0.79 -0.91 -12.17
N VAL A 493 -0.04 -1.92 -12.11
CA VAL A 493 -0.65 -2.37 -10.85
C VAL A 493 -0.25 -3.80 -10.54
N ILE A 494 0.18 -4.02 -9.31
CA ILE A 494 0.50 -5.32 -8.72
C ILE A 494 -0.50 -5.55 -7.58
N GLY A 495 -1.22 -6.66 -7.59
CA GLY A 495 -2.13 -7.02 -6.51
C GLY A 495 -1.47 -8.03 -5.57
N GLU A 496 -1.45 -7.76 -4.28
CA GLU A 496 -1.15 -8.79 -3.29
C GLU A 496 -2.35 -9.72 -3.19
N ASP A 497 -2.21 -10.92 -3.74
CA ASP A 497 -3.23 -11.96 -3.86
C ASP A 497 -2.82 -13.26 -3.14
N LEU A 498 -2.06 -13.13 -2.06
CA LEU A 498 -1.62 -14.25 -1.22
C LEU A 498 -2.78 -14.78 -0.36
N GLY A 499 -2.69 -16.05 0.01
CA GLY A 499 -3.69 -16.73 0.83
C GLY A 499 -4.81 -17.41 0.03
N THR A 500 -5.97 -17.59 0.65
CA THR A 500 -7.13 -18.23 0.01
C THR A 500 -7.88 -17.23 -0.85
N VAL A 501 -7.57 -17.21 -2.14
CA VAL A 501 -8.19 -16.29 -3.11
C VAL A 501 -9.19 -17.05 -3.97
N PRO A 502 -10.47 -16.62 -4.08
CA PRO A 502 -11.42 -17.20 -4.98
C PRO A 502 -10.97 -17.14 -6.44
N GLN A 503 -11.15 -18.23 -7.17
CA GLN A 503 -10.70 -18.36 -8.57
C GLN A 503 -11.27 -17.28 -9.49
N GLU A 504 -12.49 -16.83 -9.22
CA GLU A 504 -13.17 -15.76 -9.95
C GLU A 504 -12.40 -14.44 -9.86
N ILE A 505 -11.86 -14.10 -8.67
CA ILE A 505 -11.06 -12.90 -8.47
C ILE A 505 -9.76 -12.98 -9.24
N VAL A 506 -9.06 -14.11 -9.17
CA VAL A 506 -7.82 -14.33 -9.93
C VAL A 506 -8.04 -14.08 -11.42
N SER A 507 -9.12 -14.63 -11.96
CA SER A 507 -9.48 -14.45 -13.37
C SER A 507 -9.80 -12.98 -13.70
N LEU A 508 -10.55 -12.31 -12.83
CA LEU A 508 -10.95 -10.92 -13.02
C LEU A 508 -9.73 -9.97 -12.96
N LEU A 509 -8.85 -10.12 -11.96
CA LEU A 509 -7.63 -9.33 -11.83
C LEU A 509 -6.72 -9.51 -13.04
N ARG A 510 -6.54 -10.76 -13.50
CA ARG A 510 -5.72 -11.05 -14.68
C ARG A 510 -6.28 -10.39 -15.95
N LYS A 511 -7.59 -10.44 -16.17
CA LYS A 511 -8.26 -9.78 -17.30
C LYS A 511 -8.11 -8.26 -17.23
N SER A 512 -8.09 -7.68 -16.03
CA SER A 512 -7.92 -6.26 -15.82
C SER A 512 -6.46 -5.78 -15.85
N GLY A 513 -5.50 -6.66 -16.13
CA GLY A 513 -4.08 -6.32 -16.23
C GLY A 513 -3.40 -6.08 -14.88
N VAL A 514 -3.99 -6.53 -13.79
CA VAL A 514 -3.37 -6.51 -12.46
C VAL A 514 -2.42 -7.69 -12.32
N PHE A 515 -1.18 -7.42 -11.95
CA PHE A 515 -0.15 -8.44 -11.76
C PHE A 515 -0.38 -9.19 -10.45
N SER A 516 -0.19 -10.50 -10.47
CA SER A 516 -0.21 -11.37 -9.29
C SER A 516 1.14 -11.32 -8.56
N TRP A 517 1.16 -11.61 -7.27
CA TRP A 517 2.41 -11.78 -6.51
C TRP A 517 2.65 -13.27 -6.24
N LYS A 518 3.80 -13.78 -6.70
CA LYS A 518 4.21 -15.18 -6.54
C LYS A 518 5.37 -15.27 -5.54
N VAL A 519 5.09 -15.77 -4.36
CA VAL A 519 6.09 -15.98 -3.31
C VAL A 519 6.55 -17.43 -3.35
N LEU A 520 7.86 -17.66 -3.44
CA LEU A 520 8.47 -18.99 -3.57
C LEU A 520 7.89 -20.00 -2.58
N TRP A 521 7.73 -19.60 -1.32
CA TRP A 521 7.22 -20.51 -0.27
C TRP A 521 5.86 -21.14 -0.57
N PHE A 522 5.04 -20.51 -1.40
CA PHE A 522 3.67 -20.94 -1.73
C PHE A 522 3.54 -21.54 -3.13
N GLU A 523 4.59 -21.46 -3.96
CA GLU A 523 4.54 -21.95 -5.33
C GLU A 523 4.88 -23.43 -5.40
N GLN A 524 3.99 -24.24 -4.82
CA GLN A 524 4.08 -25.70 -4.81
C GLN A 524 2.89 -26.33 -5.54
N GLU A 525 3.13 -27.48 -6.15
CA GLU A 525 2.10 -28.34 -6.71
C GLU A 525 1.35 -29.10 -5.59
N LYS A 526 0.26 -29.79 -5.95
CA LYS A 526 -0.53 -30.57 -4.97
C LYS A 526 0.28 -31.68 -4.28
N ASP A 527 1.30 -32.20 -4.95
CA ASP A 527 2.24 -33.17 -4.42
C ASP A 527 3.41 -32.55 -3.63
N GLN A 528 3.34 -31.26 -3.32
CA GLN A 528 4.31 -30.46 -2.58
C GLN A 528 5.67 -30.23 -3.26
N ARG A 529 5.82 -30.61 -4.54
CA ARG A 529 6.97 -30.20 -5.33
C ARG A 529 6.87 -28.71 -5.65
N TYR A 530 8.00 -28.01 -5.64
CA TYR A 530 8.04 -26.63 -6.11
C TYR A 530 7.83 -26.57 -7.61
N ARG A 531 7.04 -25.58 -8.06
CA ARG A 531 6.81 -25.33 -9.48
C ARG A 531 8.10 -25.02 -10.20
N ALA A 532 8.22 -25.50 -11.42
CA ALA A 532 9.34 -25.13 -12.27
C ALA A 532 9.29 -23.63 -12.60
N PRO A 533 10.44 -22.98 -12.83
CA PRO A 533 10.48 -21.56 -13.17
C PRO A 533 9.57 -21.17 -14.35
N GLN A 534 9.44 -22.04 -15.37
CA GLN A 534 8.63 -21.81 -16.55
C GLN A 534 7.12 -21.88 -16.30
N ASP A 535 6.70 -22.43 -15.17
CA ASP A 535 5.27 -22.55 -14.80
C ASP A 535 4.76 -21.32 -14.03
N TYR A 536 5.62 -20.36 -13.74
CA TYR A 536 5.22 -19.09 -13.13
C TYR A 536 4.48 -18.24 -14.17
N PRO A 537 3.33 -17.63 -13.80
CA PRO A 537 2.58 -16.81 -14.74
C PRO A 537 3.38 -15.58 -15.17
N ARG A 538 3.29 -15.24 -16.45
CA ARG A 538 3.97 -14.06 -17.00
C ARG A 538 3.54 -12.77 -16.31
N GLN A 539 2.24 -12.59 -16.11
CA GLN A 539 1.65 -11.42 -15.47
C GLN A 539 1.77 -11.53 -13.95
N SER A 540 3.01 -11.55 -13.46
CA SER A 540 3.31 -11.62 -12.02
C SER A 540 4.64 -11.00 -11.68
N ILE A 541 4.80 -10.70 -10.38
CA ILE A 541 6.07 -10.49 -9.71
C ILE A 541 6.39 -11.72 -8.89
N ALA A 542 7.59 -12.28 -9.04
CA ALA A 542 8.10 -13.34 -8.19
C ALA A 542 9.02 -12.77 -7.10
N SER A 543 9.01 -13.36 -5.93
CA SER A 543 9.94 -13.07 -4.84
C SER A 543 10.18 -14.32 -3.99
N ALA A 544 11.27 -14.35 -3.22
CA ALA A 544 11.50 -15.42 -2.26
C ALA A 544 10.52 -15.36 -1.11
N SER A 545 10.30 -14.17 -0.56
CA SER A 545 9.54 -13.92 0.66
C SER A 545 8.82 -12.56 0.60
N THR A 546 8.20 -12.17 1.71
CA THR A 546 7.63 -10.86 1.96
C THR A 546 8.10 -10.32 3.31
N HIS A 547 7.69 -9.09 3.67
CA HIS A 547 7.96 -8.51 4.99
C HIS A 547 7.25 -9.25 6.15
N ASP A 548 6.22 -10.04 5.87
CA ASP A 548 5.43 -10.82 6.86
C ASP A 548 5.89 -12.28 6.99
N LEU A 549 6.86 -12.68 6.20
CA LEU A 549 7.35 -14.04 6.13
C LEU A 549 8.82 -14.11 6.51
N PRO A 550 9.33 -15.32 6.83
CA PRO A 550 10.74 -15.48 7.17
C PRO A 550 11.65 -15.04 6.01
N THR A 551 12.83 -14.52 6.35
CA THR A 551 13.91 -14.36 5.39
C THR A 551 14.31 -15.70 4.81
N LEU A 552 15.03 -15.71 3.70
CA LEU A 552 15.51 -16.92 3.05
C LEU A 552 16.36 -17.77 4.01
N THR A 553 17.32 -17.15 4.68
CA THR A 553 18.16 -17.83 5.66
C THR A 553 17.35 -18.24 6.89
N GLY A 554 16.47 -17.40 7.40
CA GLY A 554 15.56 -17.72 8.51
C GLY A 554 14.69 -18.93 8.22
N PHE A 555 14.16 -19.05 7.02
CA PHE A 555 13.39 -20.22 6.57
C PHE A 555 14.27 -21.48 6.53
N TRP A 556 15.43 -21.39 5.87
CA TRP A 556 16.32 -22.55 5.71
C TRP A 556 16.85 -23.07 7.03
N GLU A 557 17.29 -22.18 7.92
CA GLU A 557 17.82 -22.52 9.24
C GLU A 557 16.72 -22.70 10.30
N GLN A 558 15.44 -22.59 9.92
CA GLN A 558 14.26 -22.76 10.78
C GLN A 558 14.20 -21.76 11.95
N GLY A 559 14.85 -20.62 11.80
CA GLY A 559 14.87 -19.56 12.81
C GLY A 559 13.50 -18.93 13.08
N ASP A 560 12.64 -18.88 12.07
CA ASP A 560 11.26 -18.43 12.20
C ASP A 560 10.41 -19.37 13.07
N LEU A 561 10.61 -20.69 12.96
CA LEU A 561 9.91 -21.67 13.80
C LEU A 561 10.35 -21.56 15.26
N ALA A 562 11.64 -21.45 15.50
CA ALA A 562 12.19 -21.23 16.85
C ALA A 562 11.71 -19.92 17.46
N LEU A 563 11.63 -18.84 16.66
CA LEU A 563 11.09 -17.57 17.09
C LEU A 563 9.60 -17.65 17.42
N GLY A 564 8.80 -18.28 16.56
CA GLY A 564 7.36 -18.46 16.79
C GLY A 564 7.06 -19.29 18.04
N GLU A 565 7.86 -20.35 18.30
CA GLU A 565 7.79 -21.12 19.53
C GLU A 565 8.09 -20.27 20.76
N LYS A 566 9.19 -19.49 20.71
CA LYS A 566 9.58 -18.56 21.80
C LYS A 566 8.51 -17.52 22.09
N LEU A 567 7.82 -17.04 21.06
CA LEU A 567 6.75 -16.04 21.16
C LEU A 567 5.38 -16.64 21.52
N GLY A 568 5.29 -17.98 21.66
CA GLY A 568 4.05 -18.66 21.98
C GLY A 568 2.98 -18.60 20.86
N LEU A 569 3.40 -18.48 19.61
CA LEU A 569 2.51 -18.37 18.46
C LEU A 569 1.94 -19.73 18.00
N TYR A 570 2.57 -20.83 18.41
CA TYR A 570 2.16 -22.17 18.04
C TYR A 570 1.67 -22.98 19.24
N PRO A 571 0.58 -23.76 19.11
CA PRO A 571 0.24 -24.77 20.08
C PRO A 571 1.42 -25.75 20.27
N GLY A 572 1.69 -26.18 21.51
CA GLY A 572 2.89 -26.97 21.83
C GLY A 572 3.02 -28.29 21.06
N ASP A 573 1.91 -28.90 20.68
CA ASP A 573 1.84 -30.12 19.87
C ASP A 573 2.05 -29.86 18.36
N ALA A 574 1.86 -28.63 17.87
CA ALA A 574 2.04 -28.27 16.47
C ALA A 574 3.51 -28.09 16.08
N VAL A 575 4.40 -27.73 17.01
CA VAL A 575 5.80 -27.37 16.74
C VAL A 575 6.56 -28.49 16.03
N LYS A 576 6.39 -29.72 16.49
CA LYS A 576 7.04 -30.90 15.89
C LYS A 576 6.58 -31.09 14.43
N ALA A 577 5.30 -30.99 14.18
CA ALA A 577 4.72 -31.10 12.82
C ALA A 577 5.24 -29.99 11.88
N LEU A 578 5.37 -28.76 12.38
CA LEU A 578 5.93 -27.65 11.62
C LEU A 578 7.39 -27.87 11.22
N HIS A 579 8.21 -28.41 12.13
CA HIS A 579 9.61 -28.77 11.81
C HIS A 579 9.70 -29.91 10.79
N GLN A 580 8.85 -30.93 10.88
CA GLN A 580 8.79 -31.99 9.88
C GLN A 580 8.36 -31.49 8.52
N GLN A 581 7.36 -30.63 8.46
CA GLN A 581 6.92 -29.98 7.22
C GLN A 581 8.05 -29.14 6.62
N ARG A 582 8.77 -28.35 7.44
CA ARG A 582 9.89 -27.54 6.97
C ARG A 582 11.02 -28.41 6.40
N ALA A 583 11.34 -29.53 7.02
CA ALA A 583 12.34 -30.45 6.49
C ALA A 583 11.96 -30.99 5.10
N ALA A 584 10.69 -31.33 4.89
CA ALA A 584 10.16 -31.75 3.59
C ALA A 584 10.20 -30.60 2.56
N GLN A 585 9.84 -29.38 2.95
CA GLN A 585 9.90 -28.20 2.08
C GLN A 585 11.34 -27.89 1.64
N LYS A 586 12.30 -27.96 2.55
CA LYS A 586 13.73 -27.75 2.24
C LYS A 586 14.24 -28.80 1.23
N GLN A 587 13.86 -30.04 1.41
CA GLN A 587 14.24 -31.11 0.47
C GLN A 587 13.59 -30.89 -0.90
N ALA A 588 12.31 -30.57 -0.95
CA ALA A 588 11.59 -30.27 -2.19
C ALA A 588 12.20 -29.07 -2.94
N LEU A 589 12.62 -28.03 -2.22
CA LEU A 589 13.29 -26.88 -2.82
C LEU A 589 14.66 -27.28 -3.40
N LEU A 590 15.45 -28.03 -2.66
CA LEU A 590 16.75 -28.50 -3.13
C LEU A 590 16.61 -29.37 -4.41
N ASP A 591 15.62 -30.25 -4.43
CA ASP A 591 15.31 -31.07 -5.62
C ASP A 591 14.91 -30.20 -6.81
N ALA A 592 14.10 -29.17 -6.61
CA ALA A 592 13.72 -28.22 -7.65
C ALA A 592 14.92 -27.43 -8.20
N LEU A 593 15.86 -27.03 -7.33
CA LEU A 593 17.09 -26.37 -7.75
C LEU A 593 17.97 -27.27 -8.63
N HIS A 594 18.08 -28.56 -8.29
CA HIS A 594 18.81 -29.54 -9.12
C HIS A 594 18.11 -29.77 -10.47
N GLN A 595 16.79 -29.94 -10.46
CA GLN A 595 16.00 -30.14 -11.69
C GLN A 595 16.08 -28.94 -12.64
N ALA A 596 16.08 -27.73 -12.11
CA ALA A 596 16.22 -26.50 -12.89
C ALA A 596 17.67 -26.20 -13.34
N GLY A 597 18.65 -27.03 -12.92
CA GLY A 597 20.07 -26.77 -13.23
C GLY A 597 20.64 -25.55 -12.51
N ALA A 598 19.99 -25.09 -11.43
CA ALA A 598 20.46 -23.96 -10.62
C ALA A 598 21.65 -24.35 -9.74
N LEU A 599 21.84 -25.64 -9.45
CA LEU A 599 22.96 -26.21 -8.73
C LEU A 599 23.74 -27.19 -9.63
N PRO A 600 25.08 -27.27 -9.47
CA PRO A 600 25.87 -28.29 -10.15
C PRO A 600 25.38 -29.71 -9.80
N ALA A 601 25.38 -30.62 -10.76
CA ALA A 601 24.91 -31.99 -10.59
C ALA A 601 25.59 -32.76 -9.45
N ARG A 602 26.84 -32.40 -9.11
CA ARG A 602 27.64 -32.99 -8.03
C ARG A 602 27.38 -32.38 -6.66
N SER A 603 26.56 -31.32 -6.56
CA SER A 603 26.24 -30.68 -5.27
C SER A 603 25.47 -31.63 -4.36
N GLN A 604 25.52 -31.33 -3.02
CA GLN A 604 24.79 -32.09 -2.01
C GLN A 604 23.30 -32.18 -2.37
N LYS A 605 22.73 -33.38 -2.28
CA LYS A 605 21.33 -33.68 -2.60
C LYS A 605 20.43 -33.84 -1.37
N LYS A 606 21.01 -33.86 -0.18
CA LYS A 606 20.27 -33.99 1.07
C LYS A 606 20.21 -32.65 1.79
N ALA A 607 19.04 -32.07 1.90
CA ALA A 607 18.84 -30.77 2.51
C ALA A 607 19.23 -30.72 3.99
N GLU A 608 19.04 -31.82 4.72
CA GLU A 608 19.45 -31.97 6.14
C GLU A 608 20.95 -31.74 6.37
N LYS A 609 21.78 -31.97 5.34
CA LYS A 609 23.24 -31.81 5.37
C LYS A 609 23.72 -30.43 4.90
N LEU A 610 22.80 -29.51 4.59
CA LEU A 610 23.12 -28.18 4.08
C LEU A 610 22.67 -27.10 5.05
N THR A 611 23.60 -26.19 5.32
CA THR A 611 23.30 -24.87 5.87
C THR A 611 23.15 -23.87 4.74
N MET A 612 22.61 -22.67 5.02
CA MET A 612 22.53 -21.61 4.04
C MET A 612 23.94 -21.07 3.74
N THR A 613 24.50 -21.52 2.64
CA THR A 613 25.80 -21.05 2.12
C THR A 613 25.58 -19.98 1.04
N PRO A 614 26.58 -19.14 0.73
CA PRO A 614 26.50 -18.21 -0.41
C PRO A 614 26.18 -18.91 -1.73
N ALA A 615 26.68 -20.13 -1.94
CA ALA A 615 26.39 -20.92 -3.14
C ALA A 615 24.94 -21.35 -3.24
N LEU A 616 24.34 -21.83 -2.13
CA LEU A 616 22.92 -22.17 -2.08
C LEU A 616 22.04 -20.94 -2.24
N ASN A 617 22.40 -19.85 -1.59
CA ASN A 617 21.70 -18.57 -1.72
C ASN A 617 21.69 -18.08 -3.19
N ARG A 618 22.83 -18.09 -3.87
CA ARG A 618 22.89 -17.76 -5.30
C ARG A 618 22.06 -18.72 -6.16
N ALA A 619 22.05 -20.01 -5.85
CA ALA A 619 21.26 -20.98 -6.59
C ALA A 619 19.75 -20.71 -6.49
N ILE A 620 19.26 -20.35 -5.31
CA ILE A 620 17.84 -19.98 -5.11
C ILE A 620 17.52 -18.71 -5.88
N HIS A 621 18.36 -17.69 -5.83
CA HIS A 621 18.16 -16.46 -6.59
C HIS A 621 18.24 -16.70 -8.12
N ARG A 622 19.13 -17.59 -8.58
CA ARG A 622 19.17 -18.00 -9.98
C ARG A 622 17.89 -18.70 -10.42
N PHE A 623 17.37 -19.59 -9.59
CA PHE A 623 16.07 -20.26 -9.83
C PHE A 623 14.95 -19.24 -9.98
N LEU A 624 14.85 -18.28 -9.06
CA LEU A 624 13.86 -17.20 -9.14
C LEU A 624 14.06 -16.31 -10.38
N ALA A 625 15.31 -16.03 -10.75
CA ALA A 625 15.63 -15.25 -11.94
C ALA A 625 15.24 -15.93 -13.24
N ASP A 626 15.17 -17.26 -13.25
CA ASP A 626 14.77 -18.06 -14.40
C ASP A 626 13.24 -18.11 -14.58
N THR A 627 12.46 -17.71 -13.58
CA THR A 627 10.98 -17.73 -13.65
C THR A 627 10.46 -16.93 -14.83
N ASP A 628 9.29 -17.33 -15.34
CA ASP A 628 8.59 -16.62 -16.40
C ASP A 628 7.86 -15.35 -15.94
N SER A 629 7.82 -15.09 -14.63
CA SER A 629 7.31 -13.83 -14.08
C SER A 629 7.99 -12.63 -14.74
N ALA A 630 7.22 -11.66 -15.21
CA ALA A 630 7.76 -10.48 -15.88
C ALA A 630 8.64 -9.63 -14.93
N LEU A 631 8.30 -9.61 -13.65
CA LEU A 631 9.06 -8.94 -12.62
C LEU A 631 9.62 -9.93 -11.60
N LEU A 632 10.80 -9.63 -11.10
CA LEU A 632 11.44 -10.33 -10.00
C LEU A 632 11.87 -9.31 -8.94
N GLY A 633 11.38 -9.48 -7.71
CA GLY A 633 11.75 -8.66 -6.57
C GLY A 633 12.68 -9.41 -5.61
N LEU A 634 13.81 -8.82 -5.28
CA LEU A 634 14.81 -9.38 -4.38
C LEU A 634 14.90 -8.56 -3.09
N GLN A 635 15.07 -9.23 -1.97
CA GLN A 635 15.17 -8.59 -0.66
C GLN A 635 16.63 -8.46 -0.22
N PRO A 636 17.14 -7.24 0.11
CA PRO A 636 18.52 -7.05 0.53
C PRO A 636 18.94 -7.88 1.75
N GLU A 637 18.05 -8.12 2.70
CA GLU A 637 18.30 -9.01 3.83
C GLU A 637 18.68 -10.43 3.42
N ASP A 638 18.16 -10.91 2.29
CA ASP A 638 18.50 -12.22 1.76
C ASP A 638 19.89 -12.22 1.13
N TRP A 639 20.32 -11.11 0.53
CA TRP A 639 21.70 -10.98 0.04
C TRP A 639 22.72 -11.03 1.17
N LEU A 640 22.33 -10.53 2.35
CA LEU A 640 23.18 -10.44 3.54
C LEU A 640 23.11 -11.67 4.44
N GLY A 641 22.25 -12.64 4.11
CA GLY A 641 22.06 -13.83 4.93
C GLY A 641 21.43 -13.54 6.28
N MET A 642 20.66 -12.48 6.42
CA MET A 642 19.98 -12.12 7.67
C MET A 642 18.88 -13.15 8.00
N THR A 643 18.73 -13.44 9.28
CA THR A 643 17.75 -14.45 9.78
C THR A 643 16.52 -13.81 10.43
N THR A 644 16.64 -12.58 10.90
CA THR A 644 15.61 -11.90 11.68
C THR A 644 14.55 -11.27 10.76
N PRO A 645 13.26 -11.61 10.93
CA PRO A 645 12.19 -11.00 10.13
C PRO A 645 11.95 -9.54 10.55
N VAL A 646 11.42 -8.75 9.64
CA VAL A 646 11.02 -7.35 9.89
C VAL A 646 9.75 -7.29 10.73
N ASN A 647 8.81 -8.17 10.40
CA ASN A 647 7.51 -8.25 11.05
C ASN A 647 7.16 -9.70 11.32
N VAL A 648 6.57 -9.95 12.48
CA VAL A 648 6.00 -11.24 12.86
C VAL A 648 4.50 -11.04 13.05
N PRO A 649 3.67 -11.49 12.09
CA PRO A 649 2.22 -11.36 12.18
C PRO A 649 1.67 -12.00 13.47
N GLY A 650 0.66 -11.36 14.07
CA GLY A 650 0.08 -11.79 15.33
C GLY A 650 0.81 -11.32 16.58
N THR A 651 1.87 -10.52 16.43
CA THR A 651 2.57 -9.86 17.53
C THR A 651 2.37 -8.35 17.48
N VAL A 652 2.40 -7.71 18.65
CA VAL A 652 2.40 -6.24 18.79
C VAL A 652 3.67 -5.84 19.53
N ASP A 653 3.68 -5.95 20.86
CA ASP A 653 4.84 -5.57 21.70
C ASP A 653 5.79 -6.75 21.98
N GLN A 654 5.36 -7.95 21.69
CA GLN A 654 6.15 -9.18 21.94
C GLN A 654 7.38 -9.28 21.03
N TYR A 655 7.31 -8.67 19.87
CA TYR A 655 8.37 -8.58 18.88
C TYR A 655 8.55 -7.15 18.41
N PRO A 656 9.79 -6.63 18.22
CA PRO A 656 10.04 -5.26 17.79
C PRO A 656 9.80 -5.08 16.28
N ASN A 657 8.56 -5.23 15.85
CA ASN A 657 8.15 -5.11 14.46
C ASN A 657 8.53 -3.74 13.87
N TRP A 658 8.87 -3.71 12.61
CA TRP A 658 9.15 -2.51 11.80
C TRP A 658 10.37 -1.69 12.27
N ARG A 659 11.28 -2.31 13.04
CA ARG A 659 12.43 -1.63 13.65
C ARG A 659 13.78 -2.21 13.25
N ARG A 660 13.81 -3.40 12.63
CA ARG A 660 15.06 -4.05 12.23
C ARG A 660 15.79 -3.21 11.20
N LYS A 661 17.08 -3.00 11.39
CA LYS A 661 17.98 -2.42 10.38
C LYS A 661 18.65 -3.51 9.55
N LEU A 662 19.08 -3.18 8.34
CA LEU A 662 20.01 -4.03 7.59
C LEU A 662 21.34 -4.16 8.36
N SER A 663 21.99 -5.31 8.23
CA SER A 663 23.23 -5.61 8.97
C SER A 663 24.45 -4.83 8.45
N LYS A 664 24.37 -4.28 7.23
CA LYS A 664 25.41 -3.49 6.58
C LYS A 664 24.84 -2.18 6.03
N THR A 665 25.72 -1.19 5.86
CA THR A 665 25.39 0.06 5.15
C THR A 665 25.28 -0.18 3.64
N LEU A 666 24.65 0.74 2.91
CA LEU A 666 24.60 0.68 1.44
C LEU A 666 25.99 0.58 0.82
N GLU A 667 26.95 1.35 1.36
CA GLU A 667 28.34 1.36 0.92
C GLU A 667 28.98 -0.03 1.08
N GLU A 668 28.77 -0.68 2.22
CA GLU A 668 29.25 -2.03 2.51
C GLU A 668 28.54 -3.10 1.66
N ILE A 669 27.22 -2.99 1.48
CA ILE A 669 26.43 -3.94 0.69
C ILE A 669 26.95 -4.00 -0.75
N PHE A 670 27.11 -2.85 -1.39
CA PHE A 670 27.51 -2.79 -2.79
C PHE A 670 29.01 -2.90 -3.04
N ALA A 671 29.83 -2.88 -1.97
CA ALA A 671 31.24 -3.29 -2.00
C ALA A 671 31.42 -4.80 -1.75
N ASP A 672 30.42 -5.49 -1.24
CA ASP A 672 30.48 -6.92 -0.89
C ASP A 672 30.58 -7.80 -2.14
N LYS A 673 31.59 -8.67 -2.19
CA LYS A 673 31.84 -9.54 -3.34
C LYS A 673 30.74 -10.58 -3.56
N GLU A 674 30.18 -11.15 -2.49
CA GLU A 674 29.11 -12.15 -2.56
C GLU A 674 27.80 -11.54 -3.03
N VAL A 675 27.47 -10.35 -2.55
CA VAL A 675 26.30 -9.58 -3.02
C VAL A 675 26.43 -9.28 -4.52
N ASN A 676 27.57 -8.77 -4.96
CA ASN A 676 27.80 -8.47 -6.38
C ASN A 676 27.76 -9.72 -7.25
N ALA A 677 28.30 -10.86 -6.78
CA ALA A 677 28.23 -12.12 -7.49
C ALA A 677 26.79 -12.61 -7.65
N LEU A 678 25.98 -12.50 -6.59
CA LEU A 678 24.56 -12.86 -6.61
C LEU A 678 23.77 -11.99 -7.60
N LEU A 679 23.91 -10.67 -7.51
CA LEU A 679 23.18 -9.74 -8.39
C LEU A 679 23.59 -9.90 -9.85
N LYS A 680 24.87 -10.20 -10.13
CA LYS A 680 25.35 -10.51 -11.47
C LYS A 680 24.65 -11.74 -12.07
N VAL A 681 24.58 -12.83 -11.32
CA VAL A 681 23.88 -14.06 -11.74
C VAL A 681 22.41 -13.78 -12.06
N VAL A 682 21.72 -13.03 -11.20
CA VAL A 682 20.34 -12.63 -11.44
C VAL A 682 20.18 -11.81 -12.72
N SER A 683 21.03 -10.80 -12.89
CA SER A 683 20.96 -9.90 -14.06
C SER A 683 21.21 -10.66 -15.36
N GLU A 684 22.24 -11.51 -15.41
CA GLU A 684 22.57 -12.35 -16.57
C GLU A 684 21.43 -13.33 -16.91
N GLN A 685 20.83 -13.97 -15.92
CA GLN A 685 19.72 -14.91 -16.11
C GLN A 685 18.47 -14.22 -16.65
N ARG A 686 18.14 -13.01 -16.15
CA ARG A 686 16.99 -12.23 -16.64
C ARG A 686 17.19 -11.74 -18.08
N GLN A 687 18.42 -11.43 -18.48
CA GLN A 687 18.75 -11.00 -19.85
C GLN A 687 18.84 -12.17 -20.85
N SER A 688 19.33 -13.34 -20.44
CA SER A 688 19.47 -14.51 -21.32
C SER A 688 18.12 -15.06 -21.79
N GLY A 689 17.10 -14.97 -20.96
CA GLY A 689 15.72 -15.33 -21.32
C GLY A 689 15.10 -14.44 -22.42
N GLN A 690 15.74 -13.32 -22.77
CA GLN A 690 15.31 -12.41 -23.85
C GLN A 690 15.90 -12.76 -25.22
N LYS A 691 17.07 -13.44 -25.26
CA LYS A 691 17.81 -13.75 -26.50
C LYS A 691 17.37 -15.06 -27.19
N GLY A 692 16.47 -15.82 -26.56
CA GLY A 692 16.01 -17.14 -27.02
C GLY A 692 14.59 -17.18 -27.59
N LYS A 693 13.98 -16.03 -27.86
CA LYS A 693 12.64 -15.96 -28.50
C LYS A 693 12.68 -15.25 -29.82
#